data_a58386f7e3c11c7de13c14cdc71dd59a
#
_entry.id   a58386f7e3c11c7de13c14cdc71dd59a
#
_cell.length_a   1.000
_cell.length_b   1.000
_cell.length_c   1.000
_cell.angle_alpha   90.00
_cell.angle_beta   90.00
_cell.angle_gamma   90.00
#
_symmetry.space_group_name_H-M   'P 1'
#
loop_
_entity.id
_entity.type
_entity.pdbx_description
1 polymer ?
#
loop_
_entity_poly.entity_id
_entity_poly.type
_entity_poly.pdbx_seq_one_letter_code
_entity_poly.pdbx_strand_id
1 'polypeptide(L)'
;MQNKTAKFLLSLTFSISAFFPIEAAEIFNGRKVSAIHPAGANGSKILKMEETILSKSIKPETAYFYWQSENNLIMIKNGQSFSVDLASGKAVPTENNDKQNSIVPPEAENIKWSNNNSIAYTIGQNLYFSDSKNNRKLVAKGDSNISFGQSVSRNEFGISDGIFWSPDNSLIAFYRKDESLVTDFPLIDITTRTGSLKNLKYPMNGMDSEKTDLGIYTIADSSVIYIKVDDFEYDRYLTNISWSPDSRFILIQILDRSQKHLRLNMYRATDGSFVKTLLTEDNDKYVEPLDPVYFLKNSWQFIYRTANRDGYRNLYLCDTTGKVRRLTTTNADVRYIGNDGTNVYYTSAEISPVESHLFSISIKKAKGGKASFAEFSKIGTPVRHTFEPGWHNITFSPDYKYFIDSYSSFNLPFKAILKSCGNKFEKVITESYCPLSDYATGEVEIGTVPSADGKYSNWYRLLKPKDFDPAKKYPVILYVYGGPHSQLVKNTWLGNIRLWEMYMAQRGYIVYVQDNRGTENRGLEYEQAIHKQCGQVEMADQLVGIEMLKSLPYVDSTRIGVHGWSYGGFMTISLMTNFPEIFKVGVAGGPVIDWKWYEIMYGERYMETEATNADGFRRTSLMKKVNDLKGKLLICQGAVDNTVLWQHSLNFVQECIRQQVQLDYFPYPIAEHNVYGKDRVHLMNKVTLYFDDNL
;
A
#
# COMPACT_ATOMS: atom_id res chain seq x y z
N MET A 1 -53.48 -38.92 23.96
CA MET A 1 -53.08 -37.64 24.59
C MET A 1 -52.00 -36.96 23.71
N GLN A 2 -52.36 -35.83 23.15
CA GLN A 2 -51.61 -35.06 22.19
C GLN A 2 -50.45 -34.35 22.88
N ASN A 3 -49.30 -34.26 22.19
CA ASN A 3 -48.46 -33.05 22.35
C ASN A 3 -47.78 -32.75 21.01
N LYS A 4 -48.14 -31.59 20.50
CA LYS A 4 -47.62 -30.96 19.29
C LYS A 4 -46.30 -30.29 19.61
N THR A 5 -45.23 -30.63 18.88
CA THR A 5 -43.99 -29.85 18.84
C THR A 5 -43.99 -29.00 17.55
N ALA A 6 -44.16 -27.72 17.71
CA ALA A 6 -44.08 -26.73 16.62
C ALA A 6 -42.63 -26.52 16.23
N LYS A 7 -42.31 -26.73 14.97
CA LYS A 7 -41.07 -26.27 14.32
C LYS A 7 -41.17 -24.77 14.06
N PHE A 8 -40.29 -23.95 14.69
CA PHE A 8 -40.05 -22.59 14.30
C PHE A 8 -38.94 -22.59 13.22
N LEU A 9 -39.35 -22.38 11.97
CA LEU A 9 -38.46 -21.90 10.92
C LEU A 9 -38.40 -20.38 11.06
N LEU A 10 -37.25 -19.86 11.52
CA LEU A 10 -36.96 -18.44 11.38
C LEU A 10 -36.28 -18.23 9.99
N SER A 11 -37.10 -17.81 9.02
CA SER A 11 -36.55 -17.20 7.81
C SER A 11 -36.16 -15.75 8.12
N LEU A 12 -34.88 -15.46 8.29
CA LEU A 12 -34.36 -14.08 8.29
C LEU A 12 -34.28 -13.59 6.83
N THR A 13 -35.40 -13.11 6.33
CA THR A 13 -35.40 -12.15 5.22
C THR A 13 -35.05 -10.78 5.79
N PHE A 14 -33.82 -10.33 5.62
CA PHE A 14 -33.47 -8.94 5.82
C PHE A 14 -34.13 -8.09 4.72
N SER A 15 -35.31 -7.57 5.02
CA SER A 15 -35.89 -6.47 4.26
C SER A 15 -35.15 -5.18 4.68
N ILE A 16 -34.35 -4.62 3.79
CA ILE A 16 -33.63 -3.34 3.94
C ILE A 16 -34.58 -2.10 3.97
N SER A 17 -35.90 -2.33 4.04
CA SER A 17 -36.90 -1.25 3.95
C SER A 17 -37.33 -0.61 5.27
N ALA A 18 -36.62 -0.79 6.40
CA ALA A 18 -37.07 -0.28 7.71
C ALA A 18 -36.06 0.56 8.51
N PHE A 19 -35.04 1.14 7.84
CA PHE A 19 -34.12 2.04 8.54
C PHE A 19 -33.74 3.23 7.67
N PHE A 20 -34.67 4.14 7.38
CA PHE A 20 -34.36 5.55 7.06
C PHE A 20 -35.65 6.33 6.92
N PRO A 21 -36.11 6.96 8.03
CA PRO A 21 -36.67 8.28 7.92
C PRO A 21 -36.01 9.22 8.95
N ILE A 22 -34.76 9.54 8.75
CA ILE A 22 -34.16 10.78 9.21
C ILE A 22 -33.87 11.54 7.93
N GLU A 23 -34.39 12.75 7.83
CA GLU A 23 -34.29 13.59 6.65
C GLU A 23 -32.82 13.67 6.21
N ALA A 24 -32.48 13.06 5.06
CA ALA A 24 -31.13 13.03 4.48
C ALA A 24 -30.52 14.46 4.40
N ALA A 25 -31.34 15.49 4.30
CA ALA A 25 -30.93 16.88 4.31
C ALA A 25 -30.26 17.35 5.62
N GLU A 26 -30.64 16.82 6.80
CA GLU A 26 -30.04 17.25 8.07
C GLU A 26 -28.67 16.58 8.34
N ILE A 27 -28.48 15.36 7.90
CA ILE A 27 -27.20 14.63 8.08
C ILE A 27 -26.08 15.30 7.26
N PHE A 28 -26.40 15.89 6.11
CA PHE A 28 -25.41 16.45 5.18
C PHE A 28 -25.21 17.97 5.30
N ASN A 29 -26.07 18.68 6.06
CA ASN A 29 -25.97 20.14 6.26
C ASN A 29 -24.75 20.61 7.09
N GLY A 30 -24.04 19.71 7.76
CA GLY A 30 -22.86 20.01 8.56
C GLY A 30 -21.53 19.62 7.92
N ARG A 31 -21.51 19.16 6.66
CA ARG A 31 -20.28 18.71 6.00
C ARG A 31 -19.28 19.84 5.83
N LYS A 32 -18.02 19.60 6.24
CA LYS A 32 -16.91 20.51 5.92
C LYS A 32 -16.48 20.22 4.49
N VAL A 33 -16.61 21.22 3.63
CA VAL A 33 -16.25 21.15 2.22
C VAL A 33 -15.16 22.17 1.93
N SER A 34 -14.09 21.75 1.25
CA SER A 34 -13.08 22.63 0.69
C SER A 34 -13.16 22.58 -0.83
N ALA A 35 -13.41 23.70 -1.46
CA ALA A 35 -13.38 23.83 -2.91
C ALA A 35 -12.00 24.23 -3.40
N ILE A 36 -11.50 23.53 -4.41
CA ILE A 36 -10.19 23.76 -5.02
C ILE A 36 -10.39 24.01 -6.51
N HIS A 37 -9.85 25.11 -7.00
CA HIS A 37 -9.84 25.43 -8.41
C HIS A 37 -8.40 25.25 -8.94
N PRO A 38 -8.09 24.14 -9.62
CA PRO A 38 -6.73 23.83 -10.07
C PRO A 38 -6.28 24.76 -11.21
N ALA A 39 -7.22 25.28 -12.00
CA ALA A 39 -6.92 26.23 -13.05
C ALA A 39 -6.87 27.67 -12.50
N GLY A 40 -6.00 28.51 -13.07
CA GLY A 40 -6.23 29.94 -13.01
C GLY A 40 -7.59 30.27 -13.67
N ALA A 41 -8.24 31.35 -13.26
CA ALA A 41 -9.59 31.75 -13.71
C ALA A 41 -9.79 31.81 -15.25
N ASN A 42 -8.74 31.69 -16.06
CA ASN A 42 -8.72 31.86 -17.52
C ASN A 42 -8.11 30.65 -18.27
N GLY A 43 -7.92 29.50 -17.67
CA GLY A 43 -7.40 28.30 -18.36
C GLY A 43 -8.34 27.89 -19.49
N SER A 44 -7.80 27.70 -20.71
CA SER A 44 -8.60 27.38 -21.91
C SER A 44 -8.16 26.09 -22.61
N LYS A 45 -6.97 25.58 -22.31
CA LYS A 45 -6.49 24.31 -22.89
C LYS A 45 -7.34 23.14 -22.41
N ILE A 46 -7.59 22.20 -23.31
CA ILE A 46 -8.32 20.96 -23.01
C ILE A 46 -7.33 19.83 -22.86
N LEU A 47 -7.45 19.05 -21.80
CA LEU A 47 -6.66 17.84 -21.57
C LEU A 47 -6.95 16.82 -22.68
N LYS A 48 -5.89 16.20 -23.21
CA LYS A 48 -5.99 15.06 -24.12
C LYS A 48 -5.69 13.78 -23.35
N MET A 49 -6.31 12.66 -23.73
CA MET A 49 -6.09 11.37 -23.06
C MET A 49 -4.60 11.00 -23.03
N GLU A 50 -3.90 11.14 -24.14
CA GLU A 50 -2.47 10.85 -24.21
C GLU A 50 -1.64 11.68 -23.22
N GLU A 51 -1.97 12.96 -23.07
CA GLU A 51 -1.30 13.85 -22.09
C GLU A 51 -1.52 13.37 -20.66
N THR A 52 -2.72 12.93 -20.30
CA THR A 52 -3.04 12.46 -18.93
C THR A 52 -2.20 11.24 -18.53
N ILE A 53 -1.75 10.45 -19.49
CA ILE A 53 -0.98 9.22 -19.27
C ILE A 53 0.52 9.45 -19.46
N LEU A 54 0.93 10.00 -20.61
CA LEU A 54 2.32 10.02 -21.03
C LEU A 54 3.05 11.32 -20.70
N SER A 55 2.32 12.46 -20.62
CA SER A 55 2.97 13.74 -20.41
C SER A 55 3.46 13.93 -18.98
N LYS A 56 4.68 14.47 -18.86
CA LYS A 56 5.21 14.94 -17.58
C LYS A 56 4.84 16.40 -17.31
N SER A 57 4.52 17.20 -18.35
CA SER A 57 4.29 18.64 -18.25
C SER A 57 3.02 19.02 -17.49
N ILE A 58 2.04 18.12 -17.40
CA ILE A 58 0.78 18.32 -16.65
C ILE A 58 0.79 17.63 -15.27
N LYS A 59 1.93 17.13 -14.85
CA LYS A 59 2.15 16.58 -13.49
C LYS A 59 3.01 17.56 -12.71
N PRO A 60 2.82 17.66 -11.38
CA PRO A 60 3.70 18.48 -10.55
C PRO A 60 5.16 18.10 -10.76
N GLU A 61 6.01 19.08 -10.93
CA GLU A 61 7.46 18.84 -10.86
C GLU A 61 7.83 18.47 -9.43
N THR A 62 8.33 17.27 -9.22
CA THR A 62 8.84 16.80 -7.94
C THR A 62 10.35 16.70 -7.94
N ALA A 63 10.95 16.69 -6.76
CA ALA A 63 12.36 16.41 -6.58
C ALA A 63 12.54 15.29 -5.56
N TYR A 64 13.54 14.45 -5.79
CA TYR A 64 13.99 13.43 -4.86
C TYR A 64 15.26 13.89 -4.18
N PHE A 65 15.40 13.60 -2.87
CA PHE A 65 16.55 14.02 -2.06
C PHE A 65 17.19 12.83 -1.37
N TYR A 66 18.53 12.82 -1.34
CA TYR A 66 19.29 11.88 -0.54
C TYR A 66 20.57 12.50 -0.03
N TRP A 67 21.05 12.01 1.11
CA TRP A 67 22.29 12.47 1.72
C TRP A 67 23.43 11.51 1.35
N GLN A 68 24.47 12.03 0.69
CA GLN A 68 25.70 11.28 0.47
C GLN A 68 26.59 11.27 1.72
N SER A 69 26.49 12.31 2.55
CA SER A 69 27.17 12.43 3.84
C SER A 69 26.42 13.44 4.72
N GLU A 70 26.87 13.64 5.95
CA GLU A 70 26.28 14.61 6.90
C GLU A 70 26.19 16.05 6.33
N ASN A 71 27.09 16.41 5.41
CA ASN A 71 27.19 17.76 4.84
C ASN A 71 26.95 17.80 3.32
N ASN A 72 26.62 16.67 2.69
CA ASN A 72 26.40 16.60 1.25
C ASN A 72 25.00 16.09 0.92
N LEU A 73 24.12 17.03 0.62
CA LEU A 73 22.73 16.76 0.20
C LEU A 73 22.65 16.84 -1.32
N ILE A 74 22.12 15.78 -1.92
CA ILE A 74 21.85 15.72 -3.36
C ILE A 74 20.36 15.82 -3.62
N MET A 75 19.99 16.66 -4.57
CA MET A 75 18.65 16.73 -5.15
C MET A 75 18.67 16.17 -6.57
N ILE A 76 17.76 15.29 -6.89
CA ILE A 76 17.47 14.85 -8.27
C ILE A 76 16.17 15.50 -8.73
N LYS A 77 16.23 16.29 -9.77
CA LYS A 77 15.05 16.94 -10.38
C LYS A 77 15.13 16.80 -11.91
N ASN A 78 14.07 16.31 -12.54
CA ASN A 78 13.98 16.06 -13.98
C ASN A 78 15.12 15.20 -14.55
N GLY A 79 15.64 14.24 -13.76
CA GLY A 79 16.74 13.36 -14.14
C GLY A 79 18.14 14.00 -14.04
N GLN A 80 18.24 15.23 -13.55
CA GLN A 80 19.51 15.93 -13.29
C GLN A 80 19.81 15.93 -11.79
N SER A 81 21.10 15.82 -11.47
CA SER A 81 21.60 15.87 -10.09
C SER A 81 22.10 17.26 -9.73
N PHE A 82 21.79 17.69 -8.50
CA PHE A 82 22.20 18.98 -7.95
C PHE A 82 22.77 18.77 -6.55
N SER A 83 23.89 19.40 -6.24
CA SER A 83 24.37 19.55 -4.87
C SER A 83 23.66 20.73 -4.21
N VAL A 84 23.17 20.56 -3.00
CA VAL A 84 22.45 21.61 -2.25
C VAL A 84 23.35 22.20 -1.18
N ASP A 85 23.62 23.49 -1.26
CA ASP A 85 24.33 24.22 -0.22
C ASP A 85 23.45 24.38 1.02
N LEU A 86 23.87 23.81 2.13
CA LEU A 86 23.06 23.74 3.36
C LEU A 86 22.84 25.12 4.02
N ALA A 87 23.73 26.09 3.80
CA ALA A 87 23.61 27.42 4.40
C ALA A 87 22.60 28.30 3.67
N SER A 88 22.62 28.24 2.34
CA SER A 88 21.77 29.09 1.49
C SER A 88 20.52 28.37 0.94
N GLY A 89 20.52 27.05 0.90
CA GLY A 89 19.49 26.23 0.24
C GLY A 89 19.61 26.23 -1.29
N LYS A 90 20.67 26.83 -1.86
CA LYS A 90 20.83 26.87 -3.32
C LYS A 90 21.29 25.52 -3.87
N ALA A 91 20.61 25.05 -4.93
CA ALA A 91 20.98 23.87 -5.67
C ALA A 91 21.83 24.21 -6.88
N VAL A 92 22.99 23.56 -7.04
CA VAL A 92 23.93 23.73 -8.13
C VAL A 92 24.08 22.42 -8.88
N PRO A 93 24.00 22.39 -10.23
CA PRO A 93 24.18 21.16 -11.00
C PRO A 93 25.50 20.47 -10.62
N THR A 94 25.44 19.15 -10.45
CA THR A 94 26.60 18.32 -10.15
C THR A 94 26.58 17.06 -11.02
N GLU A 95 27.77 16.55 -11.35
CA GLU A 95 27.84 15.26 -12.01
C GLU A 95 27.58 14.15 -10.98
N ASN A 96 26.78 13.18 -11.38
CA ASN A 96 26.56 11.99 -10.56
C ASN A 96 27.78 11.06 -10.72
N ASN A 97 28.79 11.25 -9.87
CA ASN A 97 29.99 10.44 -9.84
C ASN A 97 29.73 9.13 -9.10
N ASP A 98 28.73 8.34 -9.51
CA ASP A 98 28.54 7.00 -9.00
C ASP A 98 29.62 6.05 -9.54
N LYS A 99 30.81 6.09 -8.90
CA LYS A 99 31.87 5.09 -9.08
C LYS A 99 31.43 3.65 -8.71
N GLN A 100 30.22 3.51 -8.17
CA GLN A 100 29.64 2.24 -7.73
C GLN A 100 29.29 1.27 -8.88
N ASN A 101 29.11 1.76 -10.11
CA ASN A 101 28.65 0.92 -11.22
C ASN A 101 29.67 -0.09 -11.77
N SER A 102 30.96 0.01 -11.43
CA SER A 102 32.01 -0.79 -12.07
C SER A 102 32.10 -2.25 -11.59
N ILE A 103 31.54 -2.58 -10.42
CA ILE A 103 31.57 -3.95 -9.86
C ILE A 103 30.23 -4.68 -9.98
N VAL A 104 29.19 -4.01 -10.48
CA VAL A 104 27.85 -4.59 -10.64
C VAL A 104 27.77 -5.31 -11.98
N PRO A 105 27.54 -6.64 -12.01
CA PRO A 105 27.31 -7.36 -13.26
C PRO A 105 26.02 -6.85 -13.95
N PRO A 106 25.99 -6.77 -15.30
CA PRO A 106 24.78 -6.30 -16.02
C PRO A 106 23.52 -7.13 -15.76
N GLU A 107 23.68 -8.41 -15.45
CA GLU A 107 22.61 -9.36 -15.15
C GLU A 107 22.22 -9.41 -13.67
N ALA A 108 22.83 -8.57 -12.81
CA ALA A 108 22.59 -8.59 -11.38
C ALA A 108 21.26 -7.93 -11.02
N GLU A 109 20.51 -8.59 -10.17
CA GLU A 109 19.26 -8.13 -9.56
C GLU A 109 19.39 -8.11 -8.03
N ASN A 110 18.43 -7.48 -7.33
CA ASN A 110 18.39 -7.43 -5.86
C ASN A 110 19.71 -7.01 -5.20
N ILE A 111 20.37 -6.00 -5.76
CA ILE A 111 21.71 -5.57 -5.36
C ILE A 111 21.66 -4.88 -4.00
N LYS A 112 22.47 -5.35 -3.04
CA LYS A 112 22.64 -4.75 -1.72
C LYS A 112 24.09 -4.38 -1.50
N TRP A 113 24.33 -3.10 -1.29
CA TRP A 113 25.63 -2.54 -0.97
C TRP A 113 25.93 -2.63 0.52
N SER A 114 27.16 -2.98 0.85
CA SER A 114 27.72 -2.85 2.19
C SER A 114 28.40 -1.49 2.36
N ASN A 115 28.69 -1.12 3.62
CA ASN A 115 29.41 0.12 3.93
C ASN A 115 30.88 0.12 3.46
N ASN A 116 31.43 -1.05 3.13
CA ASN A 116 32.82 -1.21 2.64
C ASN A 116 32.90 -1.36 1.11
N ASN A 117 31.87 -0.99 0.37
CA ASN A 117 31.74 -1.10 -1.08
C ASN A 117 31.80 -2.53 -1.64
N SER A 118 31.45 -3.53 -0.85
CA SER A 118 31.13 -4.87 -1.33
C SER A 118 29.65 -4.96 -1.70
N ILE A 119 29.27 -5.93 -2.54
CA ILE A 119 27.87 -6.16 -2.94
C ILE A 119 27.45 -7.62 -2.71
N ALA A 120 26.19 -7.80 -2.35
CA ALA A 120 25.48 -9.06 -2.48
C ALA A 120 24.32 -8.88 -3.46
N TYR A 121 24.07 -9.83 -4.33
CA TYR A 121 23.10 -9.70 -5.42
C TYR A 121 22.67 -11.07 -5.94
N THR A 122 21.57 -11.10 -6.69
CA THR A 122 21.09 -12.32 -7.34
C THR A 122 21.35 -12.29 -8.84
N ILE A 123 21.50 -13.47 -9.44
CA ILE A 123 21.38 -13.71 -10.88
C ILE A 123 20.52 -14.94 -11.05
N GLY A 124 19.31 -14.75 -11.61
CA GLY A 124 18.30 -15.79 -11.61
C GLY A 124 18.01 -16.27 -10.19
N GLN A 125 18.10 -17.58 -9.94
CA GLN A 125 17.80 -18.16 -8.63
C GLN A 125 19.01 -18.21 -7.68
N ASN A 126 20.17 -17.72 -8.11
CA ASN A 126 21.42 -17.84 -7.37
C ASN A 126 21.79 -16.57 -6.61
N LEU A 127 22.38 -16.72 -5.43
CA LEU A 127 22.93 -15.61 -4.64
C LEU A 127 24.45 -15.52 -4.81
N TYR A 128 24.95 -14.32 -5.05
CA TYR A 128 26.35 -13.99 -5.21
C TYR A 128 26.80 -12.90 -4.23
N PHE A 129 28.10 -12.94 -3.93
CA PHE A 129 28.83 -11.89 -3.22
C PHE A 129 29.99 -11.42 -4.10
N SER A 130 30.27 -10.11 -4.13
CA SER A 130 31.51 -9.55 -4.69
C SER A 130 32.12 -8.56 -3.71
N ASP A 131 33.41 -8.66 -3.46
CA ASP A 131 34.12 -7.68 -2.66
C ASP A 131 34.38 -6.38 -3.44
N SER A 132 34.93 -5.36 -2.77
CA SER A 132 35.25 -4.06 -3.39
C SER A 132 36.31 -4.14 -4.51
N LYS A 133 36.98 -5.26 -4.66
CA LYS A 133 37.94 -5.55 -5.74
C LYS A 133 37.34 -6.39 -6.87
N ASN A 134 36.02 -6.60 -6.82
CA ASN A 134 35.26 -7.44 -7.77
C ASN A 134 35.62 -8.93 -7.75
N ASN A 135 36.12 -9.46 -6.61
CA ASN A 135 36.27 -10.91 -6.43
C ASN A 135 34.88 -11.51 -6.18
N ARG A 136 34.33 -12.16 -7.18
CA ARG A 136 32.98 -12.75 -7.16
C ARG A 136 33.00 -14.16 -6.56
N LYS A 137 32.03 -14.45 -5.69
CA LYS A 137 31.75 -15.77 -5.12
C LYS A 137 30.30 -16.14 -5.29
N LEU A 138 30.01 -17.39 -5.59
CA LEU A 138 28.69 -17.99 -5.49
C LEU A 138 28.44 -18.33 -4.01
N VAL A 139 27.43 -17.72 -3.42
CA VAL A 139 27.02 -17.95 -2.02
C VAL A 139 26.09 -19.16 -1.93
N ALA A 140 25.07 -19.19 -2.79
CA ALA A 140 24.11 -20.28 -2.85
C ALA A 140 23.59 -20.48 -4.28
N LYS A 141 23.43 -21.77 -4.67
CA LYS A 141 22.95 -22.15 -6.00
C LYS A 141 21.50 -22.62 -5.92
N GLY A 142 20.63 -21.93 -6.64
CA GLY A 142 19.23 -22.30 -6.81
C GLY A 142 18.96 -23.20 -8.02
N ASP A 143 17.69 -23.52 -8.19
CA ASP A 143 17.15 -24.27 -9.34
C ASP A 143 15.77 -23.74 -9.73
N SER A 144 14.98 -24.51 -10.46
CA SER A 144 13.65 -24.09 -10.91
C SER A 144 12.63 -23.86 -9.79
N ASN A 145 12.84 -24.40 -8.60
CA ASN A 145 11.93 -24.35 -7.46
C ASN A 145 12.52 -23.64 -6.24
N ILE A 146 13.85 -23.53 -6.18
CA ILE A 146 14.55 -22.99 -5.01
C ILE A 146 15.32 -21.74 -5.42
N SER A 147 15.04 -20.61 -4.76
CA SER A 147 15.75 -19.35 -4.97
C SER A 147 16.40 -18.84 -3.69
N PHE A 148 17.45 -18.03 -3.86
CA PHE A 148 18.23 -17.47 -2.75
C PHE A 148 18.38 -15.95 -2.92
N GLY A 149 18.25 -15.20 -1.80
CA GLY A 149 18.44 -13.75 -1.79
C GLY A 149 17.32 -12.95 -2.46
N GLN A 150 16.26 -13.60 -2.87
CA GLN A 150 15.04 -12.93 -3.35
C GLN A 150 14.08 -12.65 -2.20
N SER A 151 13.18 -11.68 -2.37
CA SER A 151 12.08 -11.46 -1.44
C SER A 151 11.15 -12.67 -1.41
N VAL A 152 10.47 -12.86 -0.29
CA VAL A 152 9.56 -13.98 -0.03
C VAL A 152 8.14 -13.47 0.21
N SER A 153 7.19 -14.39 0.34
CA SER A 153 5.80 -14.11 0.70
C SER A 153 5.14 -13.06 -0.21
N ARG A 154 5.51 -13.05 -1.51
CA ARG A 154 5.00 -12.14 -2.53
C ARG A 154 5.08 -10.65 -2.13
N ASN A 155 6.10 -10.28 -1.35
CA ASN A 155 6.31 -8.95 -0.78
C ASN A 155 5.23 -8.49 0.23
N GLU A 156 4.44 -9.40 0.76
CA GLU A 156 3.54 -9.13 1.87
C GLU A 156 4.30 -8.90 3.19
N PHE A 157 3.61 -8.50 4.25
CA PHE A 157 4.18 -8.29 5.59
C PHE A 157 5.30 -7.24 5.65
N GLY A 158 5.33 -6.28 4.72
CA GLY A 158 6.40 -5.29 4.64
C GLY A 158 7.73 -5.84 4.13
N ILE A 159 7.75 -7.08 3.62
CA ILE A 159 8.95 -7.67 3.02
C ILE A 159 9.20 -7.03 1.66
N SER A 160 10.38 -6.43 1.49
CA SER A 160 10.82 -5.85 0.21
C SER A 160 12.16 -6.38 -0.26
N ASP A 161 12.86 -7.12 0.61
CA ASP A 161 14.24 -7.53 0.43
C ASP A 161 14.43 -9.02 0.74
N GLY A 162 15.49 -9.61 0.15
CA GLY A 162 15.90 -10.98 0.44
C GLY A 162 17.33 -11.11 0.93
N ILE A 163 18.07 -9.98 1.08
CA ILE A 163 19.50 -9.94 1.44
C ILE A 163 19.71 -8.88 2.52
N PHE A 164 20.34 -9.23 3.63
CA PHE A 164 20.48 -8.36 4.82
C PHE A 164 21.92 -8.38 5.35
N TRP A 165 22.66 -7.29 5.15
CA TRP A 165 24.01 -7.12 5.68
C TRP A 165 24.01 -6.96 7.21
N SER A 166 24.96 -7.62 7.89
CA SER A 166 25.23 -7.32 9.29
C SER A 166 25.85 -5.92 9.45
N PRO A 167 25.64 -5.25 10.59
CA PRO A 167 26.17 -3.89 10.83
C PRO A 167 27.68 -3.75 10.63
N ASP A 168 28.46 -4.79 10.94
CA ASP A 168 29.93 -4.83 10.77
C ASP A 168 30.37 -5.29 9.36
N ASN A 169 29.44 -5.61 8.48
CA ASN A 169 29.64 -6.14 7.13
C ASN A 169 30.42 -7.46 7.06
N SER A 170 30.45 -8.26 8.13
CA SER A 170 31.11 -9.56 8.18
C SER A 170 30.21 -10.73 7.76
N LEU A 171 28.88 -10.53 7.85
CA LEU A 171 27.86 -11.53 7.60
C LEU A 171 26.79 -11.02 6.64
N ILE A 172 26.17 -11.95 5.91
CA ILE A 172 25.02 -11.69 5.05
C ILE A 172 23.92 -12.67 5.43
N ALA A 173 22.80 -12.20 5.97
CA ALA A 173 21.59 -13.01 6.06
C ALA A 173 20.84 -12.97 4.72
N PHE A 174 20.22 -14.08 4.35
CA PHE A 174 19.47 -14.17 3.10
C PHE A 174 18.34 -15.19 3.19
N TYR A 175 17.26 -14.93 2.48
CA TYR A 175 16.20 -15.92 2.33
C TYR A 175 16.58 -17.04 1.36
N ARG A 176 16.24 -18.28 1.75
CA ARG A 176 16.06 -19.42 0.87
C ARG A 176 14.54 -19.63 0.72
N LYS A 177 14.05 -19.54 -0.48
CA LYS A 177 12.63 -19.77 -0.81
C LYS A 177 12.51 -21.06 -1.58
N ASP A 178 11.67 -21.98 -1.09
CA ASP A 178 11.38 -23.27 -1.70
C ASP A 178 9.91 -23.30 -2.14
N GLU A 179 9.69 -23.26 -3.44
CA GLU A 179 8.39 -23.28 -4.09
C GLU A 179 8.05 -24.66 -4.71
N SER A 180 8.71 -25.74 -4.28
CA SER A 180 8.53 -27.08 -4.86
C SER A 180 7.10 -27.60 -4.76
N LEU A 181 6.37 -27.20 -3.72
CA LEU A 181 4.96 -27.60 -3.51
C LEU A 181 3.96 -26.57 -4.08
N VAL A 182 4.43 -25.37 -4.45
CA VAL A 182 3.56 -24.34 -5.00
C VAL A 182 3.12 -24.70 -6.41
N THR A 183 1.82 -24.59 -6.66
CA THR A 183 1.22 -24.90 -7.96
C THR A 183 1.76 -23.96 -9.06
N ASP A 184 2.10 -24.54 -10.20
CA ASP A 184 2.40 -23.79 -11.40
C ASP A 184 1.11 -23.33 -12.09
N PHE A 185 0.98 -22.02 -12.28
CA PHE A 185 -0.09 -21.45 -13.11
C PHE A 185 0.45 -21.15 -14.52
N PRO A 186 -0.19 -21.67 -15.60
CA PRO A 186 0.29 -21.51 -16.95
C PRO A 186 -0.04 -20.12 -17.52
N LEU A 187 0.98 -19.33 -17.83
CA LEU A 187 0.87 -18.11 -18.63
C LEU A 187 1.32 -18.41 -20.05
N ILE A 188 0.64 -17.85 -21.05
CA ILE A 188 0.97 -18.04 -22.47
C ILE A 188 1.69 -16.80 -22.97
N ASP A 189 2.95 -16.97 -23.35
CA ASP A 189 3.71 -15.94 -24.08
C ASP A 189 3.45 -16.09 -25.58
N ILE A 190 2.77 -15.11 -26.16
CA ILE A 190 2.43 -15.05 -27.59
C ILE A 190 3.42 -14.23 -28.41
N THR A 191 4.49 -13.72 -27.80
CA THR A 191 5.48 -12.89 -28.50
C THR A 191 6.43 -13.70 -29.39
N THR A 192 6.48 -15.01 -29.18
CA THR A 192 7.23 -15.95 -30.00
C THR A 192 6.38 -16.51 -31.16
N ARG A 193 7.02 -16.97 -32.22
CA ARG A 193 6.31 -17.47 -33.42
C ARG A 193 5.29 -18.57 -33.14
N THR A 194 5.58 -19.48 -32.25
CA THR A 194 4.75 -20.67 -31.93
C THR A 194 3.95 -20.48 -30.64
N GLY A 195 4.16 -19.37 -29.93
CA GLY A 195 3.78 -19.25 -28.54
C GLY A 195 4.63 -20.15 -27.63
N SER A 196 4.73 -19.82 -26.38
CA SER A 196 5.41 -20.63 -25.36
C SER A 196 4.67 -20.56 -24.02
N LEU A 197 4.86 -21.61 -23.21
CA LEU A 197 4.31 -21.66 -21.87
C LEU A 197 5.33 -21.06 -20.90
N LYS A 198 4.89 -20.10 -20.07
CA LYS A 198 5.65 -19.55 -18.96
C LYS A 198 4.90 -19.89 -17.66
N ASN A 199 5.43 -20.80 -16.88
CA ASN A 199 4.82 -21.14 -15.60
C ASN A 199 5.10 -20.07 -14.55
N LEU A 200 4.08 -19.72 -13.77
CA LEU A 200 4.15 -18.85 -12.62
C LEU A 200 3.84 -19.67 -11.37
N LYS A 201 4.75 -19.68 -10.40
CA LYS A 201 4.44 -20.20 -9.05
C LYS A 201 3.40 -19.30 -8.39
N TYR A 202 2.21 -19.84 -8.14
CA TYR A 202 1.11 -19.07 -7.58
C TYR A 202 0.39 -19.86 -6.49
N PRO A 203 0.64 -19.53 -5.21
CA PRO A 203 0.02 -20.20 -4.08
C PRO A 203 -1.41 -19.67 -3.88
N MET A 204 -2.42 -20.39 -4.36
CA MET A 204 -3.83 -20.00 -4.17
C MET A 204 -4.30 -20.26 -2.75
N ASN A 205 -5.27 -19.46 -2.29
CA ASN A 205 -5.91 -19.60 -0.98
C ASN A 205 -6.29 -21.06 -0.67
N GLY A 206 -5.87 -21.55 0.51
CA GLY A 206 -6.13 -22.91 0.96
C GLY A 206 -5.23 -23.99 0.36
N MET A 207 -4.30 -23.64 -0.55
CA MET A 207 -3.35 -24.58 -1.17
C MET A 207 -1.99 -24.54 -0.47
N ASP A 208 -1.02 -25.28 -1.03
CA ASP A 208 0.37 -25.27 -0.52
C ASP A 208 1.05 -23.92 -0.75
N SER A 209 1.81 -23.47 0.26
CA SER A 209 2.59 -22.24 0.26
C SER A 209 4.06 -22.52 0.00
N GLU A 210 4.82 -21.48 -0.31
CA GLU A 210 6.27 -21.53 -0.30
C GLU A 210 6.80 -21.86 1.11
N LYS A 211 7.96 -22.49 1.19
CA LYS A 211 8.70 -22.74 2.43
C LYS A 211 9.89 -21.81 2.48
N THR A 212 10.02 -21.06 3.57
CA THR A 212 11.09 -20.07 3.73
C THR A 212 12.04 -20.44 4.86
N ASP A 213 13.33 -20.43 4.56
CA ASP A 213 14.41 -20.53 5.54
C ASP A 213 15.26 -19.24 5.51
N LEU A 214 15.96 -18.95 6.60
CA LEU A 214 16.91 -17.86 6.68
C LEU A 214 18.34 -18.43 6.81
N GLY A 215 19.19 -18.19 5.80
CA GLY A 215 20.61 -18.53 5.80
C GLY A 215 21.46 -17.36 6.27
N ILE A 216 22.64 -17.64 6.84
CA ILE A 216 23.68 -16.67 7.14
C ILE A 216 24.98 -17.11 6.47
N TYR A 217 25.51 -16.26 5.61
CA TYR A 217 26.81 -16.43 4.96
C TYR A 217 27.89 -15.66 5.71
N THR A 218 28.97 -16.34 6.08
CA THR A 218 30.17 -15.74 6.69
C THR A 218 31.18 -15.43 5.61
N ILE A 219 31.57 -14.16 5.46
CA ILE A 219 32.45 -13.70 4.36
C ILE A 219 33.89 -14.27 4.53
N ALA A 220 34.34 -14.36 5.76
CA ALA A 220 35.75 -14.75 6.06
C ALA A 220 36.12 -16.16 5.57
N ASP A 221 35.24 -17.11 5.77
CA ASP A 221 35.47 -18.53 5.46
C ASP A 221 34.53 -19.10 4.39
N SER A 222 33.59 -18.28 3.91
CA SER A 222 32.57 -18.65 2.92
C SER A 222 31.64 -19.77 3.40
N SER A 223 31.46 -19.93 4.72
CA SER A 223 30.51 -20.87 5.30
C SER A 223 29.08 -20.34 5.27
N VAL A 224 28.10 -21.25 5.19
CA VAL A 224 26.66 -20.96 5.28
C VAL A 224 26.09 -21.80 6.41
N ILE A 225 25.31 -21.17 7.27
CA ILE A 225 24.47 -21.83 8.26
C ILE A 225 23.02 -21.43 8.05
N TYR A 226 22.08 -22.19 8.60
CA TYR A 226 20.66 -21.85 8.61
C TYR A 226 20.15 -21.64 10.03
N ILE A 227 19.26 -20.66 10.19
CA ILE A 227 18.58 -20.39 11.45
C ILE A 227 17.62 -21.54 11.78
N LYS A 228 17.66 -22.02 13.02
CA LYS A 228 16.84 -23.15 13.50
C LYS A 228 15.54 -22.62 14.07
N VAL A 229 14.54 -22.44 13.20
CA VAL A 229 13.21 -21.99 13.57
C VAL A 229 12.33 -23.20 13.85
N ASP A 230 11.86 -23.34 15.11
CA ASP A 230 10.98 -24.44 15.54
C ASP A 230 9.57 -23.95 15.89
N ASP A 231 9.32 -22.64 15.77
CA ASP A 231 8.02 -22.03 16.06
C ASP A 231 7.00 -22.36 14.99
N PHE A 232 5.77 -22.68 15.43
CA PHE A 232 4.67 -23.09 14.58
C PHE A 232 5.02 -24.33 13.75
N GLU A 233 4.09 -24.81 12.96
CA GLU A 233 4.41 -25.79 11.93
C GLU A 233 5.23 -25.16 10.82
N TYR A 234 5.85 -25.96 9.96
CA TYR A 234 6.70 -25.47 8.87
C TYR A 234 5.97 -24.54 7.87
N ASP A 235 4.67 -24.52 7.91
CA ASP A 235 3.81 -23.60 7.13
C ASP A 235 3.62 -22.28 7.89
N ARG A 236 4.64 -21.43 7.85
CA ARG A 236 4.79 -20.15 8.54
C ARG A 236 5.51 -19.13 7.68
N TYR A 237 5.47 -17.88 8.08
CA TYR A 237 6.17 -16.78 7.41
C TYR A 237 7.33 -16.27 8.29
N LEU A 238 8.53 -16.21 7.73
CA LEU A 238 9.68 -15.54 8.33
C LEU A 238 9.69 -14.10 7.81
N THR A 239 9.05 -13.20 8.54
CA THR A 239 8.84 -11.85 8.05
C THR A 239 10.05 -10.96 8.36
N ASN A 240 9.87 -9.78 8.85
CA ASN A 240 10.87 -8.75 9.02
C ASN A 240 12.11 -9.17 9.82
N ILE A 241 13.29 -9.00 9.23
CA ILE A 241 14.60 -9.40 9.75
C ILE A 241 15.33 -8.17 10.31
N SER A 242 15.97 -8.32 11.49
CA SER A 242 16.79 -7.27 12.09
C SER A 242 18.07 -7.84 12.70
N TRP A 243 19.21 -7.22 12.41
CA TRP A 243 20.48 -7.54 13.05
C TRP A 243 20.61 -6.82 14.38
N SER A 244 21.20 -7.49 15.39
CA SER A 244 21.68 -6.82 16.60
C SER A 244 22.81 -5.84 16.27
N PRO A 245 22.99 -4.74 17.05
CA PRO A 245 24.02 -3.72 16.76
C PRO A 245 25.45 -4.26 16.70
N ASP A 246 25.72 -5.39 17.36
CA ASP A 246 27.04 -6.05 17.39
C ASP A 246 27.16 -7.25 16.45
N SER A 247 26.22 -7.44 15.54
CA SER A 247 26.19 -8.52 14.53
C SER A 247 26.15 -9.96 15.09
N ARG A 248 26.03 -10.15 16.42
CA ARG A 248 26.05 -11.47 17.06
C ARG A 248 24.72 -12.21 17.02
N PHE A 249 23.63 -11.46 16.86
CA PHE A 249 22.28 -12.00 16.87
C PHE A 249 21.47 -11.45 15.73
N ILE A 250 20.48 -12.25 15.32
CA ILE A 250 19.46 -11.85 14.36
C ILE A 250 18.07 -12.02 15.01
N LEU A 251 17.21 -11.05 14.77
CA LEU A 251 15.82 -11.04 15.23
C LEU A 251 14.90 -11.28 14.04
N ILE A 252 13.94 -12.17 14.23
CA ILE A 252 12.97 -12.55 13.20
C ILE A 252 11.57 -12.45 13.77
N GLN A 253 10.67 -11.79 13.07
CA GLN A 253 9.24 -11.85 13.33
C GLN A 253 8.66 -13.05 12.60
N ILE A 254 8.24 -14.07 13.34
CA ILE A 254 7.71 -15.33 12.82
C ILE A 254 6.19 -15.27 12.96
N LEU A 255 5.48 -15.38 11.85
CA LEU A 255 4.03 -15.35 11.78
C LEU A 255 3.52 -16.73 11.37
N ASP A 256 2.53 -17.26 12.08
CA ASP A 256 1.89 -18.51 11.69
C ASP A 256 1.08 -18.35 10.40
N ARG A 257 0.73 -19.44 9.72
CA ARG A 257 -0.03 -19.37 8.47
C ARG A 257 -1.40 -18.73 8.63
N SER A 258 -2.06 -18.92 9.78
CA SER A 258 -3.35 -18.26 10.03
C SER A 258 -3.24 -16.74 10.17
N GLN A 259 -2.02 -16.23 10.29
CA GLN A 259 -1.66 -14.82 10.50
C GLN A 259 -2.24 -14.24 11.79
N LYS A 260 -2.55 -15.08 12.76
CA LYS A 260 -3.13 -14.69 14.06
C LYS A 260 -2.14 -14.66 15.20
N HIS A 261 -1.01 -15.35 15.06
CA HIS A 261 0.01 -15.53 16.09
C HIS A 261 1.38 -15.13 15.58
N LEU A 262 2.01 -14.16 16.26
CA LEU A 262 3.34 -13.67 15.92
C LEU A 262 4.29 -13.84 17.11
N ARG A 263 5.53 -14.25 16.83
CA ARG A 263 6.65 -14.26 17.76
C ARG A 263 7.83 -13.48 17.23
N LEU A 264 8.36 -12.55 18.01
CA LEU A 264 9.65 -11.94 17.76
C LEU A 264 10.72 -12.74 18.48
N ASN A 265 11.49 -13.53 17.74
CA ASN A 265 12.54 -14.40 18.26
C ASN A 265 13.93 -13.85 17.97
N MET A 266 14.86 -14.14 18.89
CA MET A 266 16.28 -13.85 18.78
C MET A 266 17.07 -15.13 18.60
N TYR A 267 17.99 -15.16 17.63
CA TYR A 267 18.85 -16.29 17.27
C TYR A 267 20.32 -15.88 17.26
N ARG A 268 21.24 -16.83 17.55
CA ARG A 268 22.68 -16.62 17.40
C ARG A 268 23.07 -16.63 15.91
N ALA A 269 23.88 -15.66 15.50
CA ALA A 269 24.36 -15.58 14.14
C ALA A 269 25.43 -16.62 13.81
N THR A 270 26.12 -17.19 14.82
CA THR A 270 27.24 -18.12 14.63
C THR A 270 26.83 -19.57 14.35
N ASP A 271 25.67 -20.01 14.85
CA ASP A 271 25.23 -21.41 14.74
C ASP A 271 23.72 -21.57 14.47
N GLY A 272 23.01 -20.45 14.31
CA GLY A 272 21.56 -20.41 14.05
C GLY A 272 20.68 -20.83 15.22
N SER A 273 21.26 -21.04 16.42
CA SER A 273 20.52 -21.53 17.59
C SER A 273 19.56 -20.48 18.15
N PHE A 274 18.37 -20.94 18.56
CA PHE A 274 17.39 -20.12 19.28
C PHE A 274 17.95 -19.62 20.62
N VAL A 275 17.70 -18.37 20.93
CA VAL A 275 18.08 -17.76 22.22
C VAL A 275 16.85 -17.58 23.09
N LYS A 276 15.86 -16.85 22.60
CA LYS A 276 14.60 -16.61 23.31
C LYS A 276 13.60 -15.87 22.43
N THR A 277 12.31 -15.93 22.83
CA THR A 277 11.25 -15.06 22.35
C THR A 277 11.28 -13.75 23.13
N LEU A 278 11.28 -12.62 22.44
CA LEU A 278 11.31 -11.27 23.02
C LEU A 278 9.91 -10.74 23.29
N LEU A 279 8.98 -11.01 22.36
CA LEU A 279 7.56 -10.66 22.49
C LEU A 279 6.69 -11.58 21.63
N THR A 280 5.42 -11.62 21.97
CA THR A 280 4.36 -12.30 21.23
C THR A 280 3.21 -11.34 20.98
N GLU A 281 2.51 -11.55 19.88
CA GLU A 281 1.25 -10.88 19.58
C GLU A 281 0.23 -11.90 19.06
N ASP A 282 -1.00 -11.74 19.51
CA ASP A 282 -2.14 -12.56 19.11
C ASP A 282 -3.30 -11.65 18.72
N ASN A 283 -4.07 -12.03 17.70
CA ASN A 283 -5.27 -11.32 17.26
C ASN A 283 -6.26 -12.32 16.66
N ASP A 284 -7.52 -12.25 17.04
CA ASP A 284 -8.55 -13.16 16.54
C ASP A 284 -8.80 -13.02 15.03
N LYS A 285 -8.45 -11.84 14.45
CA LYS A 285 -8.57 -11.58 13.02
C LYS A 285 -7.24 -11.82 12.32
N TYR A 286 -6.28 -10.92 12.50
CA TYR A 286 -4.91 -11.07 12.00
C TYR A 286 -3.94 -10.11 12.67
N VAL A 287 -2.68 -10.51 12.75
CA VAL A 287 -1.51 -9.68 13.08
C VAL A 287 -0.81 -9.31 11.78
N GLU A 288 -0.40 -8.06 11.65
CA GLU A 288 0.25 -7.58 10.45
C GLU A 288 1.61 -6.92 10.76
N PRO A 289 2.72 -7.68 10.67
CA PRO A 289 4.06 -7.18 10.90
C PRO A 289 4.58 -6.42 9.67
N LEU A 290 4.43 -5.11 9.64
CA LEU A 290 4.79 -4.26 8.49
C LEU A 290 6.22 -3.72 8.54
N ASP A 291 6.89 -3.80 9.69
CA ASP A 291 8.21 -3.20 9.89
C ASP A 291 9.16 -4.14 10.64
N PRO A 292 10.46 -4.10 10.32
CA PRO A 292 11.48 -4.68 11.18
C PRO A 292 11.54 -3.94 12.53
N VAL A 293 12.21 -4.51 13.53
CA VAL A 293 12.54 -3.75 14.74
C VAL A 293 13.72 -2.83 14.46
N TYR A 294 13.68 -1.63 15.03
CA TYR A 294 14.71 -0.61 14.81
C TYR A 294 15.51 -0.36 16.09
N PHE A 295 16.75 -0.84 16.13
CA PHE A 295 17.61 -0.60 17.28
C PHE A 295 17.91 0.90 17.45
N LEU A 296 17.92 1.35 18.70
CA LEU A 296 18.43 2.68 19.03
C LEU A 296 19.94 2.73 18.83
N LYS A 297 20.46 3.86 18.40
CA LYS A 297 21.89 4.05 18.18
C LYS A 297 22.71 3.67 19.42
N ASN A 298 23.65 2.75 19.25
CA ASN A 298 24.53 2.22 20.33
C ASN A 298 23.76 1.64 21.55
N SER A 299 22.65 0.97 21.32
CA SER A 299 21.80 0.41 22.39
C SER A 299 21.24 -0.96 22.01
N TRP A 300 20.97 -1.78 23.05
CA TRP A 300 20.20 -3.03 22.93
C TRP A 300 18.69 -2.82 23.05
N GLN A 301 18.25 -1.58 23.09
CA GLN A 301 16.85 -1.23 23.03
C GLN A 301 16.48 -0.95 21.59
N PHE A 302 15.24 -1.27 21.25
CA PHE A 302 14.72 -1.14 19.91
C PHE A 302 13.29 -0.61 19.91
N ILE A 303 12.90 -0.01 18.80
CA ILE A 303 11.54 0.41 18.54
C ILE A 303 10.80 -0.73 17.84
N TYR A 304 9.63 -1.05 18.36
CA TYR A 304 8.66 -1.97 17.77
C TYR A 304 7.37 -1.22 17.47
N ARG A 305 6.81 -1.41 16.28
CA ARG A 305 5.55 -0.76 15.85
C ARG A 305 4.44 -1.80 15.72
N THR A 306 3.32 -1.58 16.40
CA THR A 306 2.15 -2.47 16.35
C THR A 306 0.85 -1.74 16.64
N ALA A 307 -0.27 -2.24 16.09
CA ALA A 307 -1.61 -1.82 16.42
C ALA A 307 -2.30 -2.75 17.44
N ASN A 308 -1.78 -3.97 17.65
CA ASN A 308 -2.45 -4.99 18.44
C ASN A 308 -2.56 -4.70 19.95
N ARG A 309 -1.78 -3.73 20.45
CA ARG A 309 -1.75 -3.43 21.89
C ARG A 309 -2.75 -2.38 22.33
N ASP A 310 -3.12 -1.46 21.45
CA ASP A 310 -4.01 -0.33 21.78
C ASP A 310 -4.92 0.13 20.63
N GLY A 311 -4.99 -0.65 19.57
CA GLY A 311 -5.88 -0.41 18.44
C GLY A 311 -5.37 0.58 17.40
N TYR A 312 -4.19 1.18 17.60
CA TYR A 312 -3.54 2.06 16.62
C TYR A 312 -2.07 1.66 16.47
N ARG A 313 -1.50 1.84 15.29
CA ARG A 313 -0.07 1.56 15.04
C ARG A 313 0.80 2.56 15.80
N ASN A 314 1.01 2.30 17.09
CA ASN A 314 1.88 3.07 17.96
C ASN A 314 3.29 2.48 18.02
N LEU A 315 4.26 3.30 18.49
CA LEU A 315 5.64 2.90 18.73
C LEU A 315 5.82 2.48 20.19
N TYR A 316 6.56 1.39 20.36
CA TYR A 316 6.94 0.82 21.66
C TYR A 316 8.44 0.73 21.76
N LEU A 317 8.98 1.16 22.89
CA LEU A 317 10.37 0.92 23.25
C LEU A 317 10.47 -0.45 23.93
N CYS A 318 11.28 -1.31 23.33
CA CYS A 318 11.51 -2.67 23.80
C CYS A 318 12.99 -2.90 24.09
N ASP A 319 13.31 -3.96 24.83
CA ASP A 319 14.69 -4.42 25.00
C ASP A 319 14.80 -5.93 24.83
N THR A 320 16.03 -6.40 24.74
CA THR A 320 16.32 -7.82 24.60
C THR A 320 16.09 -8.65 25.88
N THR A 321 15.56 -8.07 26.96
CA THR A 321 15.05 -8.82 28.14
C THR A 321 13.57 -9.18 28.00
N GLY A 322 12.87 -8.61 27.00
CA GLY A 322 11.43 -8.79 26.77
C GLY A 322 10.56 -7.69 27.42
N LYS A 323 11.17 -6.62 27.93
CA LYS A 323 10.40 -5.48 28.46
C LYS A 323 9.89 -4.62 27.31
N VAL A 324 8.63 -4.15 27.47
CA VAL A 324 7.92 -3.33 26.48
C VAL A 324 7.36 -2.09 27.16
N ARG A 325 7.54 -0.93 26.54
CA ARG A 325 7.03 0.34 27.04
C ARG A 325 6.48 1.16 25.87
N ARG A 326 5.24 1.64 26.00
CA ARG A 326 4.60 2.49 24.98
C ARG A 326 5.34 3.84 24.89
N LEU A 327 5.69 4.26 23.69
CA LEU A 327 6.31 5.55 23.38
C LEU A 327 5.28 6.58 22.92
N THR A 328 4.51 6.25 21.88
CA THR A 328 3.48 7.14 21.37
C THR A 328 2.11 6.75 21.91
N THR A 329 1.25 7.73 22.16
CA THR A 329 -0.07 7.52 22.78
C THR A 329 -1.19 8.14 21.96
N THR A 330 -0.96 8.31 20.67
CA THR A 330 -1.93 8.91 19.75
C THR A 330 -3.03 7.92 19.36
N ASN A 331 -4.22 8.45 19.11
CA ASN A 331 -5.33 7.72 18.49
C ASN A 331 -5.27 7.84 16.95
N ALA A 332 -4.08 7.64 16.40
CA ALA A 332 -3.80 7.65 14.97
C ALA A 332 -2.60 6.74 14.69
N ASP A 333 -2.46 6.31 13.45
CA ASP A 333 -1.32 5.51 13.06
C ASP A 333 -0.06 6.37 12.95
N VAL A 334 1.05 5.84 13.43
CA VAL A 334 2.38 6.44 13.33
C VAL A 334 3.29 5.56 12.50
N ARG A 335 4.28 6.19 11.83
CA ARG A 335 5.35 5.51 11.09
C ARG A 335 6.69 5.93 11.63
N TYR A 336 7.52 4.98 11.99
CA TYR A 336 8.90 5.25 12.40
C TYR A 336 9.71 5.81 11.23
N ILE A 337 10.49 6.87 11.49
CA ILE A 337 11.37 7.50 10.47
C ILE A 337 12.84 7.33 10.85
N GLY A 338 13.18 7.38 12.14
CA GLY A 338 14.56 7.24 12.57
C GLY A 338 14.79 7.60 14.03
N ASN A 339 16.04 7.48 14.50
CA ASN A 339 16.46 7.92 15.83
C ASN A 339 17.90 8.40 15.86
N ASP A 340 18.19 9.38 16.70
CA ASP A 340 19.54 9.88 16.98
C ASP A 340 20.15 9.27 18.26
N GLY A 341 19.47 8.30 18.87
CA GLY A 341 19.81 7.68 20.16
C GLY A 341 19.26 8.42 21.37
N THR A 342 18.69 9.60 21.20
CA THR A 342 18.07 10.43 22.24
C THR A 342 16.61 10.76 21.90
N ASN A 343 16.34 11.00 20.64
CA ASN A 343 15.01 11.24 20.10
C ASN A 343 14.63 10.14 19.13
N VAL A 344 13.37 9.76 19.14
CA VAL A 344 12.72 8.94 18.11
C VAL A 344 11.86 9.87 17.25
N TYR A 345 12.07 9.82 15.95
CA TYR A 345 11.34 10.60 14.96
C TYR A 345 10.32 9.71 14.25
N TYR A 346 9.11 10.24 14.07
CA TYR A 346 8.01 9.51 13.44
C TYR A 346 7.07 10.46 12.71
N THR A 347 6.38 9.96 11.71
CA THR A 347 5.23 10.66 11.13
C THR A 347 3.93 10.12 11.71
N SER A 348 2.91 10.99 11.78
CA SER A 348 1.62 10.66 12.37
C SER A 348 0.47 11.32 11.62
N ALA A 349 -0.65 10.61 11.54
CA ALA A 349 -1.94 11.11 11.06
C ALA A 349 -2.81 11.74 12.17
N GLU A 350 -2.24 12.05 13.34
CA GLU A 350 -3.01 12.53 14.52
C GLU A 350 -3.68 13.89 14.32
N ILE A 351 -3.23 14.69 13.36
CA ILE A 351 -3.85 15.97 13.02
C ILE A 351 -5.08 15.76 12.14
N SER A 352 -4.96 14.89 11.15
CA SER A 352 -6.02 14.48 10.25
C SER A 352 -5.67 13.15 9.59
N PRO A 353 -6.62 12.23 9.38
CA PRO A 353 -6.36 10.97 8.67
C PRO A 353 -5.85 11.15 7.23
N VAL A 354 -6.04 12.33 6.64
CA VAL A 354 -5.58 12.66 5.28
C VAL A 354 -4.26 13.44 5.27
N GLU A 355 -3.64 13.68 6.44
CA GLU A 355 -2.38 14.39 6.59
C GLU A 355 -1.31 13.52 7.24
N SER A 356 -0.05 13.82 6.96
CA SER A 356 1.10 13.15 7.58
C SER A 356 2.07 14.21 8.08
N HIS A 357 2.36 14.23 9.38
CA HIS A 357 3.21 15.23 10.00
C HIS A 357 4.37 14.61 10.77
N LEU A 358 5.52 15.27 10.74
CA LEU A 358 6.71 14.86 11.50
C LEU A 358 6.58 15.28 12.97
N PHE A 359 6.84 14.31 13.84
CA PHE A 359 6.98 14.46 15.28
C PHE A 359 8.29 13.85 15.78
N SER A 360 8.72 14.28 16.96
CA SER A 360 9.75 13.58 17.71
C SER A 360 9.32 13.37 19.15
N ILE A 361 9.88 12.34 19.78
CA ILE A 361 9.71 12.09 21.21
C ILE A 361 11.07 11.80 21.83
N SER A 362 11.43 12.50 22.92
CA SER A 362 12.71 12.30 23.56
C SER A 362 12.71 11.10 24.51
N ILE A 363 13.83 10.36 24.48
CA ILE A 363 14.11 9.25 25.38
C ILE A 363 15.32 9.67 26.23
N LYS A 364 15.09 10.10 27.47
CA LYS A 364 16.16 10.56 28.35
C LYS A 364 16.86 9.39 29.04
N LYS A 365 18.18 9.26 28.87
CA LYS A 365 19.02 8.31 29.59
C LYS A 365 19.15 8.78 31.06
N ALA A 366 19.04 7.85 32.02
CA ALA A 366 19.38 8.14 33.40
C ALA A 366 20.91 8.32 33.55
N LYS A 367 21.33 9.14 34.51
CA LYS A 367 22.77 9.37 34.82
C LYS A 367 23.38 8.09 35.35
N GLY A 368 24.27 7.41 34.61
CA GLY A 368 24.94 6.20 35.15
C GLY A 368 25.60 5.23 34.18
N GLY A 369 25.48 5.43 32.89
CA GLY A 369 26.37 4.80 31.88
C GLY A 369 26.11 3.36 31.44
N LYS A 370 25.13 2.62 31.98
CA LYS A 370 24.66 1.35 31.42
C LYS A 370 23.21 1.49 30.98
N ALA A 371 22.94 1.34 29.70
CA ALA A 371 21.60 1.42 29.13
C ALA A 371 20.75 0.24 29.61
N SER A 372 20.13 0.35 30.80
CA SER A 372 19.09 -0.56 31.24
C SER A 372 17.70 0.02 30.93
N PHE A 373 16.68 -0.83 30.78
CA PHE A 373 15.31 -0.39 30.53
C PHE A 373 14.79 0.57 31.65
N ALA A 374 15.31 0.45 32.86
CA ALA A 374 14.99 1.34 33.99
C ALA A 374 15.51 2.77 33.76
N GLU A 375 16.51 2.97 32.92
CA GLU A 375 17.13 4.29 32.65
C GLU A 375 16.29 5.18 31.71
N PHE A 376 15.30 4.62 31.02
CA PHE A 376 14.33 5.39 30.23
C PHE A 376 13.10 5.75 31.07
N SER A 377 13.31 6.20 32.30
CA SER A 377 12.22 6.49 33.23
C SER A 377 11.32 7.67 32.83
N LYS A 378 11.78 8.54 31.94
CA LYS A 378 11.01 9.67 31.41
C LYS A 378 10.98 9.65 29.88
N ILE A 379 9.81 9.35 29.34
CA ILE A 379 9.47 9.62 27.95
C ILE A 379 9.03 11.07 27.89
N GLY A 380 9.58 11.83 26.95
CA GLY A 380 9.25 13.24 26.75
C GLY A 380 7.83 13.43 26.19
N THR A 381 7.42 14.67 26.08
CA THR A 381 6.20 15.04 25.33
C THR A 381 6.53 15.04 23.84
N PRO A 382 5.62 14.57 22.97
CA PRO A 382 5.78 14.69 21.52
C PRO A 382 5.96 16.15 21.08
N VAL A 383 6.88 16.40 20.16
CA VAL A 383 7.15 17.70 19.55
C VAL A 383 6.87 17.59 18.05
N ARG A 384 5.97 18.44 17.57
CA ARG A 384 5.66 18.54 16.11
C ARG A 384 6.70 19.43 15.41
N HIS A 385 7.12 19.04 14.20
CA HIS A 385 8.14 19.72 13.38
C HIS A 385 7.62 20.25 12.06
N THR A 386 6.47 19.75 11.57
CA THR A 386 5.82 20.22 10.34
C THR A 386 4.44 20.77 10.66
N PHE A 387 4.14 22.01 10.24
CA PHE A 387 2.92 22.72 10.67
C PHE A 387 1.97 23.02 9.51
N GLU A 388 2.51 23.14 8.29
CA GLU A 388 1.70 23.38 7.11
C GLU A 388 0.76 22.21 6.84
N PRO A 389 -0.54 22.45 6.50
CA PRO A 389 -1.43 21.37 6.13
C PRO A 389 -0.89 20.61 4.92
N GLY A 390 -0.91 19.26 4.99
CA GLY A 390 -0.46 18.45 3.87
C GLY A 390 0.10 17.09 4.26
N TRP A 391 0.63 16.43 3.25
CA TRP A 391 1.30 15.14 3.39
C TRP A 391 2.81 15.33 3.30
N HIS A 392 3.51 15.17 4.43
CA HIS A 392 4.94 15.41 4.60
C HIS A 392 5.74 14.12 4.48
N ASN A 393 6.76 14.14 3.62
CA ASN A 393 7.76 13.07 3.47
C ASN A 393 9.12 13.60 3.93
N ILE A 394 9.76 12.90 4.86
CA ILE A 394 10.93 13.39 5.58
C ILE A 394 12.18 12.60 5.21
N THR A 395 13.27 13.30 4.91
CA THR A 395 14.59 12.70 4.65
C THR A 395 15.63 13.35 5.56
N PHE A 396 16.08 12.64 6.61
CA PHE A 396 17.06 13.14 7.58
C PHE A 396 18.49 13.05 7.05
N SER A 397 19.34 14.02 7.48
CA SER A 397 20.79 13.85 7.42
C SER A 397 21.24 12.68 8.31
N PRO A 398 22.37 12.01 7.99
CA PRO A 398 22.87 10.86 8.77
C PRO A 398 23.11 11.17 10.26
N ASP A 399 23.39 12.42 10.60
CA ASP A 399 23.61 12.91 11.98
C ASP A 399 22.34 13.51 12.61
N TYR A 400 21.19 13.49 11.93
CA TYR A 400 19.90 14.05 12.38
C TYR A 400 19.93 15.56 12.74
N LYS A 401 20.91 16.33 12.24
CA LYS A 401 20.91 17.79 12.45
C LYS A 401 19.96 18.52 11.51
N TYR A 402 19.78 17.97 10.31
CA TYR A 402 18.92 18.53 9.27
C TYR A 402 17.94 17.48 8.74
N PHE A 403 16.87 17.97 8.15
CA PHE A 403 15.97 17.14 7.35
C PHE A 403 15.40 17.94 6.18
N ILE A 404 15.09 17.22 5.12
CA ILE A 404 14.25 17.73 4.02
C ILE A 404 12.81 17.36 4.34
N ASP A 405 11.95 18.38 4.32
CA ASP A 405 10.50 18.28 4.38
C ASP A 405 9.96 18.46 2.97
N SER A 406 9.65 17.36 2.29
CA SER A 406 9.03 17.35 0.96
C SER A 406 7.55 17.09 1.10
N TYR A 407 6.70 18.05 0.75
CA TYR A 407 5.26 17.90 0.94
C TYR A 407 4.43 18.48 -0.20
N SER A 408 3.18 18.07 -0.24
CA SER A 408 2.12 18.68 -1.03
C SER A 408 0.87 18.82 -0.18
N SER A 409 -0.06 19.67 -0.62
CA SER A 409 -1.38 19.83 -0.02
C SER A 409 -2.45 19.96 -1.11
N PHE A 410 -3.72 20.07 -0.74
CA PHE A 410 -4.79 20.20 -1.72
C PHE A 410 -4.53 21.26 -2.78
N ASN A 411 -3.94 22.41 -2.39
CA ASN A 411 -3.66 23.55 -3.27
C ASN A 411 -2.19 23.68 -3.67
N LEU A 412 -1.30 22.91 -3.07
CA LEU A 412 0.15 22.99 -3.31
C LEU A 412 0.62 21.74 -4.04
N PRO A 413 1.06 21.83 -5.30
CA PRO A 413 1.56 20.68 -6.05
C PRO A 413 2.73 19.97 -5.39
N PHE A 414 3.78 20.72 -5.02
CA PHE A 414 4.98 20.20 -4.36
C PHE A 414 5.82 21.32 -3.79
N LYS A 415 6.39 21.10 -2.59
CA LYS A 415 7.39 21.99 -1.98
C LYS A 415 8.39 21.16 -1.19
N ALA A 416 9.66 21.56 -1.26
CA ALA A 416 10.72 20.96 -0.46
C ALA A 416 11.47 22.05 0.32
N ILE A 417 11.60 21.83 1.63
CA ILE A 417 12.22 22.76 2.58
C ILE A 417 13.33 22.02 3.34
N LEU A 418 14.53 22.58 3.36
CA LEU A 418 15.59 22.16 4.26
C LEU A 418 15.33 22.80 5.63
N LYS A 419 15.23 21.99 6.68
CA LYS A 419 15.00 22.42 8.07
C LYS A 419 16.06 21.85 9.01
N SER A 420 16.35 22.56 10.11
CA SER A 420 17.13 22.01 11.23
C SER A 420 16.22 21.38 12.26
N CYS A 421 16.66 20.29 12.90
CA CYS A 421 15.91 19.61 13.96
C CYS A 421 15.63 20.46 15.20
N GLY A 422 16.30 21.60 15.37
CA GLY A 422 16.06 22.57 16.45
C GLY A 422 15.09 23.70 16.08
N ASN A 423 14.40 23.63 14.95
CA ASN A 423 13.47 24.66 14.42
C ASN A 423 14.11 26.07 14.30
N LYS A 424 15.44 26.15 14.19
CA LYS A 424 16.18 27.42 14.15
C LYS A 424 16.49 27.92 12.74
N PHE A 425 16.23 27.05 11.76
CA PHE A 425 16.64 27.32 10.38
C PHE A 425 15.72 26.59 9.40
N GLU A 426 15.27 27.29 8.38
CA GLU A 426 14.57 26.70 7.24
C GLU A 426 14.91 27.44 5.93
N LYS A 427 15.02 26.69 4.83
CA LYS A 427 15.24 27.21 3.48
C LYS A 427 14.40 26.44 2.49
N VAL A 428 13.63 27.15 1.68
CA VAL A 428 12.93 26.55 0.53
C VAL A 428 13.97 26.18 -0.52
N ILE A 429 14.02 24.91 -0.90
CA ILE A 429 14.91 24.39 -1.95
C ILE A 429 14.23 24.47 -3.31
N THR A 430 13.00 24.01 -3.39
CA THR A 430 12.21 24.06 -4.62
C THR A 430 10.71 24.05 -4.29
N GLU A 431 9.94 24.70 -5.16
CA GLU A 431 8.48 24.74 -5.11
C GLU A 431 7.96 24.61 -6.54
N SER A 432 6.87 23.87 -6.73
CA SER A 432 6.26 23.67 -8.05
C SER A 432 5.01 24.51 -8.21
N TYR A 433 4.87 25.11 -9.37
CA TYR A 433 3.64 25.78 -9.79
C TYR A 433 2.60 24.75 -10.22
N CYS A 434 1.33 25.15 -10.23
CA CYS A 434 0.25 24.31 -10.70
C CYS A 434 0.41 24.02 -12.21
N PRO A 435 0.62 22.78 -12.63
CA PRO A 435 0.84 22.44 -14.04
C PRO A 435 -0.44 22.53 -14.88
N LEU A 436 -1.61 22.67 -14.24
CA LEU A 436 -2.91 22.78 -14.89
C LEU A 436 -3.40 24.24 -14.99
N SER A 437 -2.58 25.25 -14.67
CA SER A 437 -2.97 26.65 -14.70
C SER A 437 -3.55 27.15 -16.02
N ASP A 438 -3.05 26.60 -17.15
CA ASP A 438 -3.50 26.93 -18.51
C ASP A 438 -4.72 26.10 -18.98
N TYR A 439 -5.09 25.06 -18.23
CA TYR A 439 -6.12 24.11 -18.63
C TYR A 439 -7.51 24.49 -18.09
N ALA A 440 -8.52 24.27 -18.89
CA ALA A 440 -9.92 24.41 -18.48
C ALA A 440 -10.32 23.24 -17.60
N THR A 441 -10.17 23.38 -16.31
CA THR A 441 -10.53 22.36 -15.30
C THR A 441 -11.77 22.75 -14.51
N GLY A 442 -12.49 21.76 -14.02
CA GLY A 442 -13.59 21.97 -13.08
C GLY A 442 -13.09 22.14 -11.64
N GLU A 443 -14.01 22.43 -10.73
CA GLU A 443 -13.78 22.48 -9.30
C GLU A 443 -13.58 21.07 -8.72
N VAL A 444 -12.66 20.95 -7.76
CA VAL A 444 -12.47 19.75 -6.94
C VAL A 444 -12.98 20.05 -5.54
N GLU A 445 -14.02 19.36 -5.13
CA GLU A 445 -14.58 19.43 -3.78
C GLU A 445 -14.01 18.31 -2.93
N ILE A 446 -13.50 18.63 -1.73
CA ILE A 446 -13.02 17.66 -0.74
C ILE A 446 -13.89 17.76 0.50
N GLY A 447 -14.40 16.64 0.97
CA GLY A 447 -15.28 16.61 2.12
C GLY A 447 -15.31 15.23 2.80
N THR A 448 -16.26 15.06 3.72
CA THR A 448 -16.48 13.79 4.42
C THR A 448 -17.95 13.39 4.41
N VAL A 449 -18.19 12.08 4.43
CA VAL A 449 -19.49 11.46 4.70
C VAL A 449 -19.32 10.45 5.85
N PRO A 450 -20.36 10.15 6.62
CA PRO A 450 -20.26 9.14 7.67
C PRO A 450 -20.02 7.74 7.05
N SER A 451 -19.36 6.88 7.80
CA SER A 451 -19.38 5.44 7.50
C SER A 451 -20.80 4.89 7.69
N ALA A 452 -21.13 3.76 7.08
CA ALA A 452 -22.46 3.18 7.17
C ALA A 452 -22.91 2.81 8.61
N ASP A 453 -21.95 2.58 9.52
CA ASP A 453 -22.20 2.35 10.95
C ASP A 453 -22.22 3.66 11.78
N GLY A 454 -21.95 4.81 11.15
CA GLY A 454 -21.95 6.12 11.78
C GLY A 454 -20.76 6.43 12.70
N LYS A 455 -19.81 5.52 12.83
CA LYS A 455 -18.68 5.68 13.77
C LYS A 455 -17.54 6.57 13.25
N TYR A 456 -17.37 6.63 11.92
CA TYR A 456 -16.23 7.27 11.27
C TYR A 456 -16.70 8.29 10.21
N SER A 457 -15.79 9.20 9.85
CA SER A 457 -15.97 10.12 8.73
C SER A 457 -15.08 9.67 7.57
N ASN A 458 -15.67 9.17 6.50
CA ASN A 458 -14.98 8.77 5.29
C ASN A 458 -14.74 9.98 4.39
N TRP A 459 -13.48 10.17 3.97
CA TRP A 459 -13.14 11.27 3.10
C TRP A 459 -13.53 10.99 1.65
N TYR A 460 -13.95 12.05 0.94
CA TYR A 460 -14.24 11.98 -0.49
C TYR A 460 -13.63 13.18 -1.23
N ARG A 461 -13.44 13.01 -2.54
CA ARG A 461 -13.30 14.11 -3.50
C ARG A 461 -14.35 13.96 -4.59
N LEU A 462 -14.89 15.10 -5.02
CA LEU A 462 -15.88 15.21 -6.06
C LEU A 462 -15.38 16.25 -7.08
N LEU A 463 -15.27 15.84 -8.33
CA LEU A 463 -14.88 16.70 -9.44
C LEU A 463 -16.12 17.11 -10.20
N LYS A 464 -16.30 18.41 -10.39
CA LYS A 464 -17.39 18.97 -11.20
C LYS A 464 -16.90 19.19 -12.64
N PRO A 465 -17.81 19.19 -13.64
CA PRO A 465 -17.47 19.61 -15.01
C PRO A 465 -16.84 21.02 -15.06
N LYS A 466 -15.98 21.27 -16.07
CA LYS A 466 -15.33 22.57 -16.24
C LYS A 466 -16.32 23.74 -16.39
N ASP A 467 -17.43 23.50 -17.09
CA ASP A 467 -18.51 24.49 -17.32
C ASP A 467 -19.73 24.12 -16.46
N PHE A 468 -19.50 23.88 -15.17
CA PHE A 468 -20.53 23.44 -14.24
C PHE A 468 -21.65 24.48 -14.09
N ASP A 469 -22.88 24.03 -14.35
CA ASP A 469 -24.09 24.81 -14.16
C ASP A 469 -25.02 24.09 -13.15
N PRO A 470 -25.26 24.61 -11.97
CA PRO A 470 -26.06 23.94 -10.95
C PRO A 470 -27.53 23.71 -11.35
N ALA A 471 -28.03 24.34 -12.45
CA ALA A 471 -29.36 24.11 -12.99
C ALA A 471 -29.42 22.87 -13.93
N LYS A 472 -28.29 22.32 -14.34
CA LYS A 472 -28.22 21.14 -15.18
C LYS A 472 -28.04 19.88 -14.35
N LYS A 473 -28.40 18.72 -14.95
CA LYS A 473 -28.15 17.41 -14.37
C LYS A 473 -26.99 16.71 -15.08
N TYR A 474 -26.08 16.13 -14.31
CA TYR A 474 -24.86 15.50 -14.81
C TYR A 474 -24.82 14.01 -14.45
N PRO A 475 -24.33 13.14 -15.36
CA PRO A 475 -24.03 11.76 -15.03
C PRO A 475 -22.86 11.70 -14.05
N VAL A 476 -22.81 10.61 -13.26
CA VAL A 476 -21.76 10.40 -12.24
C VAL A 476 -20.94 9.17 -12.56
N ILE A 477 -19.63 9.26 -12.40
CA ILE A 477 -18.73 8.11 -12.36
C ILE A 477 -18.16 8.00 -10.95
N LEU A 478 -18.49 6.92 -10.25
CA LEU A 478 -17.80 6.50 -9.04
C LEU A 478 -16.48 5.81 -9.45
N TYR A 479 -15.32 6.39 -9.10
CA TYR A 479 -14.06 5.66 -9.12
C TYR A 479 -13.82 5.02 -7.76
N VAL A 480 -13.73 3.69 -7.72
CA VAL A 480 -13.57 2.92 -6.50
C VAL A 480 -12.30 2.05 -6.53
N TYR A 481 -11.57 2.01 -5.42
CA TYR A 481 -10.64 0.92 -5.15
C TYR A 481 -11.16 0.10 -3.96
N GLY A 482 -11.29 0.70 -2.80
CA GLY A 482 -11.93 0.14 -1.61
C GLY A 482 -11.10 -0.88 -0.84
N GLY A 483 -10.01 -1.38 -1.40
CA GLY A 483 -9.21 -2.45 -0.83
C GLY A 483 -8.45 -2.08 0.45
N PRO A 484 -8.01 -3.07 1.22
CA PRO A 484 -7.26 -2.89 2.46
C PRO A 484 -6.09 -1.92 2.32
N HIS A 485 -5.87 -1.09 3.34
CA HIS A 485 -4.81 -0.09 3.43
C HIS A 485 -4.76 0.98 2.33
N SER A 486 -5.66 0.95 1.36
CA SER A 486 -5.62 1.84 0.21
C SER A 486 -6.43 3.11 0.43
N GLN A 487 -5.79 4.17 0.87
CA GLN A 487 -6.39 5.49 1.02
C GLN A 487 -6.26 6.28 -0.28
N LEU A 488 -7.39 6.61 -0.93
CA LEU A 488 -7.44 7.34 -2.19
C LEU A 488 -7.49 8.85 -2.02
N VAL A 489 -8.05 9.34 -0.92
CA VAL A 489 -8.18 10.78 -0.64
C VAL A 489 -7.15 11.17 0.43
N LYS A 490 -6.17 11.96 0.03
CA LYS A 490 -5.08 12.46 0.90
C LYS A 490 -4.94 13.97 0.72
N ASN A 491 -4.48 14.67 1.76
CA ASN A 491 -4.13 16.09 1.61
C ASN A 491 -2.81 16.24 0.84
N THR A 492 -2.86 15.81 -0.41
CA THR A 492 -1.89 16.04 -1.46
C THR A 492 -2.55 16.83 -2.58
N TRP A 493 -1.81 17.21 -3.61
CA TRP A 493 -2.33 18.04 -4.70
C TRP A 493 -3.62 17.47 -5.28
N LEU A 494 -4.67 18.31 -5.27
CA LEU A 494 -6.03 17.99 -5.71
C LEU A 494 -6.62 16.72 -5.04
N GLY A 495 -6.26 16.44 -3.78
CA GLY A 495 -6.78 15.29 -3.05
C GLY A 495 -6.28 13.94 -3.57
N ASN A 496 -5.06 13.89 -4.12
CA ASN A 496 -4.47 12.70 -4.75
C ASN A 496 -5.19 12.27 -6.05
N ILE A 497 -5.52 13.24 -6.89
CA ILE A 497 -6.28 13.03 -8.14
C ILE A 497 -5.53 12.17 -9.15
N ARG A 498 -6.28 11.41 -9.94
CA ARG A 498 -5.82 10.87 -11.22
C ARG A 498 -6.24 11.79 -12.36
N LEU A 499 -5.33 12.12 -13.27
CA LEU A 499 -5.63 13.07 -14.35
C LEU A 499 -6.75 12.60 -15.30
N TRP A 500 -7.00 11.29 -15.38
CA TRP A 500 -8.16 10.75 -16.09
C TRP A 500 -9.49 11.20 -15.46
N GLU A 501 -9.55 11.34 -14.14
CA GLU A 501 -10.75 11.85 -13.46
C GLU A 501 -11.07 13.29 -13.92
N MET A 502 -10.03 14.12 -14.04
CA MET A 502 -10.16 15.48 -14.58
C MET A 502 -10.56 15.48 -16.06
N TYR A 503 -10.03 14.56 -16.84
CA TYR A 503 -10.41 14.37 -18.24
C TYR A 503 -11.89 14.02 -18.39
N MET A 504 -12.42 13.14 -17.55
CA MET A 504 -13.87 12.81 -17.55
C MET A 504 -14.72 13.98 -17.09
N ALA A 505 -14.27 14.75 -16.12
CA ALA A 505 -14.95 15.98 -15.71
C ALA A 505 -15.03 17.00 -16.85
N GLN A 506 -14.00 17.15 -17.68
CA GLN A 506 -14.06 17.98 -18.90
C GLN A 506 -15.07 17.49 -19.93
N ARG A 507 -15.41 16.20 -19.92
CA ARG A 507 -16.42 15.59 -20.82
C ARG A 507 -17.85 15.69 -20.30
N GLY A 508 -18.02 16.36 -19.12
CA GLY A 508 -19.35 16.61 -18.58
C GLY A 508 -19.80 15.62 -17.51
N TYR A 509 -18.90 14.77 -17.00
CA TYR A 509 -19.19 13.89 -15.86
C TYR A 509 -18.85 14.54 -14.54
N ILE A 510 -19.66 14.26 -13.52
CA ILE A 510 -19.20 14.36 -12.14
C ILE A 510 -18.40 13.10 -11.84
N VAL A 511 -17.17 13.25 -11.31
CA VAL A 511 -16.37 12.12 -10.88
C VAL A 511 -16.26 12.13 -9.36
N TYR A 512 -16.62 11.03 -8.73
CA TYR A 512 -16.64 10.87 -7.28
C TYR A 512 -15.72 9.76 -6.84
N VAL A 513 -14.97 10.01 -5.77
CA VAL A 513 -14.06 9.05 -5.15
C VAL A 513 -14.20 9.14 -3.65
N GLN A 514 -14.39 8.02 -2.96
CA GLN A 514 -14.55 7.95 -1.52
C GLN A 514 -13.71 6.83 -0.94
N ASP A 515 -13.08 7.11 0.22
CA ASP A 515 -12.50 6.07 1.08
C ASP A 515 -13.59 5.40 1.92
N ASN A 516 -13.34 4.17 2.35
CA ASN A 516 -14.25 3.36 3.16
C ASN A 516 -13.49 2.67 4.30
N ARG A 517 -14.20 2.03 5.23
CA ARG A 517 -13.59 1.14 6.21
C ARG A 517 -12.79 0.05 5.50
N GLY A 518 -11.67 -0.36 6.10
CA GLY A 518 -10.64 -1.20 5.51
C GLY A 518 -9.40 -0.43 5.08
N THR A 519 -9.49 0.90 4.85
CA THR A 519 -8.33 1.72 4.51
C THR A 519 -7.49 2.10 5.74
N GLU A 520 -6.30 2.72 5.54
CA GLU A 520 -5.33 3.01 6.59
C GLU A 520 -5.58 4.32 7.36
N ASN A 521 -4.76 4.58 8.40
CA ASN A 521 -4.66 5.81 9.19
C ASN A 521 -5.82 6.10 10.14
N ARG A 522 -6.65 5.11 10.47
CA ARG A 522 -7.78 5.25 11.39
C ARG A 522 -7.85 4.17 12.46
N GLY A 523 -6.76 3.39 12.61
CA GLY A 523 -6.62 2.33 13.58
C GLY A 523 -7.23 0.99 13.17
N LEU A 524 -6.93 -0.01 13.99
CA LEU A 524 -7.14 -1.43 13.69
C LEU A 524 -8.62 -1.80 13.51
N GLU A 525 -9.52 -1.25 14.33
CA GLU A 525 -10.98 -1.55 14.21
C GLU A 525 -11.53 -1.13 12.85
N TYR A 526 -11.09 0.02 12.35
CA TYR A 526 -11.47 0.54 11.03
C TYR A 526 -10.89 -0.33 9.90
N GLU A 527 -9.61 -0.69 10.00
CA GLU A 527 -8.92 -1.51 8.99
C GLU A 527 -9.46 -2.93 8.94
N GLN A 528 -9.64 -3.56 10.09
CA GLN A 528 -10.11 -4.95 10.20
C GLN A 528 -11.64 -5.12 10.09
N ALA A 529 -12.38 -4.06 9.76
CA ALA A 529 -13.83 -4.16 9.56
C ALA A 529 -14.21 -5.10 8.41
N ILE A 530 -13.33 -5.26 7.43
CA ILE A 530 -13.54 -6.08 6.22
C ILE A 530 -13.21 -7.57 6.41
N HIS A 531 -12.59 -7.95 7.53
CA HIS A 531 -12.16 -9.33 7.77
C HIS A 531 -13.30 -10.33 7.61
N LYS A 532 -13.06 -11.39 6.82
CA LYS A 532 -14.01 -12.44 6.42
C LYS A 532 -15.16 -11.99 5.50
N GLN A 533 -15.15 -10.74 5.04
CA GLN A 533 -16.26 -10.17 4.30
C GLN A 533 -15.86 -9.06 3.31
N CYS A 534 -14.73 -9.25 2.62
CA CYS A 534 -14.25 -8.29 1.61
C CYS A 534 -15.37 -7.82 0.67
N GLY A 535 -15.46 -6.52 0.44
CA GLY A 535 -16.46 -5.88 -0.40
C GLY A 535 -17.78 -5.54 0.31
N GLN A 536 -18.14 -6.20 1.44
CA GLN A 536 -19.44 -6.01 2.06
C GLN A 536 -19.52 -4.68 2.85
N VAL A 537 -18.54 -4.43 3.71
CA VAL A 537 -18.45 -3.20 4.50
C VAL A 537 -18.13 -2.00 3.60
N GLU A 538 -17.27 -2.23 2.63
CA GLU A 538 -16.86 -1.24 1.65
C GLU A 538 -18.04 -0.76 0.79
N MET A 539 -18.86 -1.69 0.26
CA MET A 539 -20.08 -1.34 -0.47
C MET A 539 -21.04 -0.53 0.39
N ALA A 540 -21.24 -0.93 1.66
CA ALA A 540 -22.13 -0.20 2.56
C ALA A 540 -21.68 1.25 2.75
N ASP A 541 -20.37 1.48 2.93
CA ASP A 541 -19.81 2.82 3.06
C ASP A 541 -19.88 3.62 1.75
N GLN A 542 -19.60 2.99 0.59
CA GLN A 542 -19.73 3.65 -0.71
C GLN A 542 -21.16 4.10 -1.01
N LEU A 543 -22.17 3.33 -0.60
CA LEU A 543 -23.58 3.68 -0.78
C LEU A 543 -23.98 4.93 0.00
N VAL A 544 -23.39 5.20 1.16
CA VAL A 544 -23.66 6.46 1.89
C VAL A 544 -23.27 7.67 1.03
N GLY A 545 -22.13 7.61 0.35
CA GLY A 545 -21.71 8.63 -0.60
C GLY A 545 -22.62 8.72 -1.82
N ILE A 546 -23.10 7.59 -2.33
CA ILE A 546 -24.06 7.57 -3.44
C ILE A 546 -25.39 8.23 -3.04
N GLU A 547 -25.90 7.96 -1.85
CA GLU A 547 -27.13 8.63 -1.37
C GLU A 547 -26.92 10.13 -1.17
N MET A 548 -25.75 10.55 -0.68
CA MET A 548 -25.37 11.97 -0.66
C MET A 548 -25.39 12.58 -2.07
N LEU A 549 -24.78 11.90 -3.06
CA LEU A 549 -24.78 12.39 -4.44
C LEU A 549 -26.21 12.51 -5.01
N LYS A 550 -27.06 11.51 -4.79
CA LYS A 550 -28.46 11.53 -5.25
C LYS A 550 -29.27 12.68 -4.65
N SER A 551 -28.88 13.19 -3.47
CA SER A 551 -29.53 14.36 -2.85
C SER A 551 -29.15 15.70 -3.49
N LEU A 552 -28.09 15.73 -4.32
CA LEU A 552 -27.64 16.95 -4.98
C LEU A 552 -28.48 17.25 -6.22
N PRO A 553 -29.04 18.47 -6.37
CA PRO A 553 -30.00 18.79 -7.43
C PRO A 553 -29.42 18.66 -8.84
N TYR A 554 -28.13 18.80 -8.97
CA TYR A 554 -27.40 18.71 -10.25
C TYR A 554 -26.92 17.30 -10.59
N VAL A 555 -27.20 16.29 -9.77
CA VAL A 555 -26.87 14.89 -10.07
C VAL A 555 -28.03 14.22 -10.80
N ASP A 556 -27.71 13.54 -11.92
CA ASP A 556 -28.63 12.63 -12.58
C ASP A 556 -28.54 11.25 -11.95
N SER A 557 -29.41 10.97 -11.00
CA SER A 557 -29.43 9.70 -10.26
C SER A 557 -29.80 8.48 -11.13
N THR A 558 -30.22 8.68 -12.37
CA THR A 558 -30.51 7.61 -13.33
C THR A 558 -29.30 7.22 -14.17
N ARG A 559 -28.23 8.04 -14.13
CA ARG A 559 -27.00 7.85 -14.88
C ARG A 559 -25.78 7.82 -13.93
N ILE A 560 -25.64 6.72 -13.19
CA ILE A 560 -24.52 6.49 -12.27
C ILE A 560 -23.73 5.27 -12.80
N GLY A 561 -22.44 5.49 -13.09
CA GLY A 561 -21.50 4.45 -13.49
C GLY A 561 -20.43 4.22 -12.41
N VAL A 562 -19.68 3.12 -12.56
CA VAL A 562 -18.60 2.76 -11.62
C VAL A 562 -17.38 2.22 -12.34
N HIS A 563 -16.19 2.61 -11.91
CA HIS A 563 -14.91 2.14 -12.46
C HIS A 563 -13.91 1.86 -11.35
N GLY A 564 -13.18 0.76 -11.47
CA GLY A 564 -12.08 0.44 -10.59
C GLY A 564 -11.16 -0.64 -11.17
N TRP A 565 -9.97 -0.77 -10.60
CA TRP A 565 -8.94 -1.72 -11.04
C TRP A 565 -8.54 -2.65 -9.91
N SER A 566 -8.25 -3.94 -10.19
CA SER A 566 -7.83 -4.92 -9.19
C SER A 566 -8.95 -5.17 -8.14
N TYR A 567 -8.68 -4.90 -6.86
CA TYR A 567 -9.74 -4.86 -5.84
C TYR A 567 -10.89 -3.91 -6.25
N GLY A 568 -10.56 -2.77 -6.88
CA GLY A 568 -11.56 -1.86 -7.42
C GLY A 568 -12.38 -2.47 -8.56
N GLY A 569 -11.81 -3.38 -9.34
CA GLY A 569 -12.53 -4.20 -10.33
C GLY A 569 -13.51 -5.16 -9.67
N PHE A 570 -13.10 -5.83 -8.59
CA PHE A 570 -13.98 -6.62 -7.73
C PHE A 570 -15.12 -5.76 -7.15
N MET A 571 -14.80 -4.58 -6.61
CA MET A 571 -15.79 -3.64 -6.09
C MET A 571 -16.77 -3.15 -7.18
N THR A 572 -16.27 -2.89 -8.40
CA THR A 572 -17.11 -2.50 -9.54
C THR A 572 -18.18 -3.53 -9.83
N ILE A 573 -17.79 -4.81 -9.99
CA ILE A 573 -18.75 -5.89 -10.26
C ILE A 573 -19.64 -6.13 -9.04
N SER A 574 -19.09 -6.08 -7.82
CA SER A 574 -19.85 -6.20 -6.58
C SER A 574 -20.97 -5.16 -6.48
N LEU A 575 -20.67 -3.88 -6.76
CA LEU A 575 -21.65 -2.80 -6.74
C LEU A 575 -22.70 -2.97 -7.84
N MET A 576 -22.30 -3.33 -9.06
CA MET A 576 -23.23 -3.53 -10.17
C MET A 576 -24.19 -4.70 -9.95
N THR A 577 -23.74 -5.75 -9.30
CA THR A 577 -24.57 -6.94 -9.07
C THR A 577 -25.42 -6.87 -7.81
N ASN A 578 -24.97 -6.16 -6.77
CA ASN A 578 -25.77 -6.00 -5.56
C ASN A 578 -26.73 -4.77 -5.62
N PHE A 579 -26.45 -3.78 -6.49
CA PHE A 579 -27.24 -2.55 -6.63
C PHE A 579 -27.49 -2.19 -8.11
N PRO A 580 -28.10 -3.10 -8.88
CA PRO A 580 -28.32 -2.91 -10.32
C PRO A 580 -29.28 -1.76 -10.65
N GLU A 581 -30.11 -1.36 -9.70
CA GLU A 581 -30.99 -0.20 -9.81
C GLU A 581 -30.21 1.14 -9.73
N ILE A 582 -29.01 1.15 -9.18
CA ILE A 582 -28.15 2.33 -9.06
C ILE A 582 -27.14 2.39 -10.22
N PHE A 583 -26.30 1.35 -10.34
CA PHE A 583 -25.17 1.34 -11.27
C PHE A 583 -25.57 0.82 -12.65
N LYS A 584 -25.58 1.71 -13.64
CA LYS A 584 -26.03 1.39 -15.01
C LYS A 584 -24.90 0.92 -15.92
N VAL A 585 -23.70 1.45 -15.72
CA VAL A 585 -22.50 1.13 -16.50
C VAL A 585 -21.33 0.90 -15.57
N GLY A 586 -20.56 -0.16 -15.84
CA GLY A 586 -19.34 -0.42 -15.10
C GLY A 586 -18.18 -0.82 -16.00
N VAL A 587 -16.97 -0.40 -15.60
CA VAL A 587 -15.73 -0.87 -16.21
C VAL A 587 -14.83 -1.44 -15.13
N ALA A 588 -14.68 -2.77 -15.12
CA ALA A 588 -13.85 -3.50 -14.15
C ALA A 588 -12.51 -3.88 -14.78
N GLY A 589 -11.42 -3.42 -14.20
CA GLY A 589 -10.08 -3.77 -14.66
C GLY A 589 -9.44 -4.82 -13.77
N GLY A 590 -8.89 -5.91 -14.34
CA GLY A 590 -8.18 -6.98 -13.62
C GLY A 590 -8.89 -7.46 -12.34
N PRO A 591 -10.21 -7.78 -12.39
CA PRO A 591 -11.02 -7.96 -11.18
C PRO A 591 -10.74 -9.28 -10.48
N VAL A 592 -10.63 -9.27 -9.15
CA VAL A 592 -10.79 -10.49 -8.36
C VAL A 592 -12.26 -10.93 -8.49
N ILE A 593 -12.51 -12.18 -8.84
CA ILE A 593 -13.86 -12.74 -9.03
C ILE A 593 -14.23 -13.69 -7.88
N ASP A 594 -13.26 -14.47 -7.44
CA ASP A 594 -13.45 -15.39 -6.33
C ASP A 594 -12.15 -15.46 -5.51
N TRP A 595 -12.25 -15.26 -4.21
CA TRP A 595 -11.09 -15.19 -3.31
C TRP A 595 -10.33 -16.52 -3.18
N LYS A 596 -10.94 -17.65 -3.51
CA LYS A 596 -10.27 -18.97 -3.54
C LYS A 596 -9.17 -19.07 -4.61
N TRP A 597 -9.20 -18.21 -5.63
CA TRP A 597 -8.19 -18.16 -6.70
C TRP A 597 -7.13 -17.09 -6.45
N TYR A 598 -7.27 -16.32 -5.37
CA TYR A 598 -6.29 -15.30 -5.04
C TYR A 598 -5.17 -15.89 -4.16
N GLU A 599 -4.04 -15.19 -4.06
CA GLU A 599 -2.87 -15.72 -3.38
C GLU A 599 -3.05 -15.79 -1.85
N ILE A 600 -2.27 -16.66 -1.19
CA ILE A 600 -2.42 -17.05 0.22
C ILE A 600 -2.24 -15.85 1.17
N MET A 601 -1.10 -15.15 1.07
CA MET A 601 -0.67 -14.20 2.10
C MET A 601 -1.69 -13.07 2.30
N TYR A 602 -2.21 -12.55 1.19
CA TYR A 602 -3.28 -11.55 1.17
C TYR A 602 -4.66 -12.20 1.38
N GLY A 603 -4.95 -13.24 0.61
CA GLY A 603 -6.27 -13.89 0.59
C GLY A 603 -6.64 -14.47 1.94
N GLU A 604 -5.72 -15.19 2.60
CA GLU A 604 -5.96 -15.79 3.93
C GLU A 604 -5.97 -14.74 5.04
N ARG A 605 -5.25 -13.61 4.90
CA ARG A 605 -5.32 -12.51 5.86
C ARG A 605 -6.73 -11.91 5.95
N TYR A 606 -7.33 -11.62 4.81
CA TYR A 606 -8.59 -10.88 4.78
C TYR A 606 -9.83 -11.74 4.70
N MET A 607 -9.72 -12.98 4.17
CA MET A 607 -10.84 -13.89 3.98
C MET A 607 -10.70 -15.20 4.75
N GLU A 608 -9.55 -15.50 5.36
CA GLU A 608 -9.18 -16.84 5.84
C GLU A 608 -9.26 -17.87 4.70
N THR A 609 -9.59 -19.13 4.99
CA THR A 609 -9.80 -20.17 3.98
C THR A 609 -11.29 -20.49 3.82
N GLU A 610 -11.67 -21.14 2.71
CA GLU A 610 -13.05 -21.57 2.53
C GLU A 610 -13.52 -22.52 3.66
N ALA A 611 -12.60 -23.31 4.23
CA ALA A 611 -12.90 -24.22 5.35
C ALA A 611 -13.29 -23.47 6.65
N THR A 612 -12.68 -22.30 6.93
CA THR A 612 -12.92 -21.54 8.15
C THR A 612 -13.90 -20.38 7.95
N ASN A 613 -14.23 -20.03 6.70
CA ASN A 613 -15.10 -18.92 6.34
C ASN A 613 -16.01 -19.22 5.12
N ALA A 614 -16.61 -20.38 5.05
CA ALA A 614 -17.44 -20.80 3.91
C ALA A 614 -18.56 -19.79 3.56
N ASP A 615 -19.17 -19.16 4.57
CA ASP A 615 -20.21 -18.14 4.34
C ASP A 615 -19.65 -16.87 3.71
N GLY A 616 -18.48 -16.41 4.18
CA GLY A 616 -17.79 -15.24 3.58
C GLY A 616 -17.44 -15.48 2.11
N PHE A 617 -16.83 -16.62 1.79
CA PHE A 617 -16.54 -17.00 0.40
C PHE A 617 -17.81 -17.08 -0.45
N ARG A 618 -18.88 -17.67 0.07
CA ARG A 618 -20.17 -17.75 -0.63
C ARG A 618 -20.77 -16.38 -0.92
N ARG A 619 -20.71 -15.44 0.03
CA ARG A 619 -21.29 -14.09 -0.10
C ARG A 619 -20.47 -13.18 -1.04
N THR A 620 -19.16 -13.34 -1.05
CA THR A 620 -18.23 -12.48 -1.79
C THR A 620 -17.92 -12.99 -3.19
N SER A 621 -18.18 -14.26 -3.51
CA SER A 621 -17.95 -14.84 -4.83
C SER A 621 -18.86 -14.19 -5.89
N LEU A 622 -18.27 -13.49 -6.85
CA LEU A 622 -19.00 -12.87 -7.97
C LEU A 622 -19.55 -13.90 -8.95
N MET A 623 -19.02 -15.13 -8.96
CA MET A 623 -19.55 -16.25 -9.75
C MET A 623 -21.02 -16.54 -9.43
N LYS A 624 -21.44 -16.25 -8.21
CA LYS A 624 -22.84 -16.49 -7.75
C LYS A 624 -23.76 -15.30 -7.99
N LYS A 625 -23.22 -14.19 -8.49
CA LYS A 625 -23.94 -12.92 -8.69
C LYS A 625 -24.22 -12.60 -10.16
N VAL A 626 -23.84 -13.47 -11.08
CA VAL A 626 -23.95 -13.22 -12.53
C VAL A 626 -25.38 -12.84 -12.94
N ASN A 627 -26.41 -13.52 -12.44
CA ASN A 627 -27.81 -13.25 -12.77
C ASN A 627 -28.33 -11.90 -12.24
N ASP A 628 -27.62 -11.31 -11.28
CA ASP A 628 -27.98 -10.01 -10.71
C ASP A 628 -27.42 -8.84 -11.53
N LEU A 629 -26.50 -9.09 -12.48
CA LEU A 629 -25.98 -8.09 -13.42
C LEU A 629 -27.07 -7.63 -14.40
N LYS A 630 -27.48 -6.37 -14.32
CA LYS A 630 -28.50 -5.77 -15.20
C LYS A 630 -27.94 -4.64 -16.08
N GLY A 631 -26.89 -3.98 -15.62
CA GLY A 631 -26.25 -2.88 -16.32
C GLY A 631 -25.26 -3.36 -17.38
N LYS A 632 -24.63 -2.40 -18.09
CA LYS A 632 -23.57 -2.64 -19.06
C LYS A 632 -22.23 -2.80 -18.36
N LEU A 633 -21.58 -3.93 -18.48
CA LEU A 633 -20.28 -4.22 -17.88
C LEU A 633 -19.22 -4.50 -18.94
N LEU A 634 -18.11 -3.76 -18.86
CA LEU A 634 -16.85 -4.08 -19.57
C LEU A 634 -15.83 -4.59 -18.58
N ILE A 635 -15.22 -5.73 -18.87
CA ILE A 635 -14.03 -6.22 -18.16
C ILE A 635 -12.80 -6.03 -19.03
N CYS A 636 -11.75 -5.41 -18.50
CA CYS A 636 -10.43 -5.30 -19.13
C CYS A 636 -9.39 -6.01 -18.27
N GLN A 637 -8.54 -6.87 -18.87
CA GLN A 637 -7.50 -7.56 -18.11
C GLN A 637 -6.27 -7.90 -18.95
N GLY A 638 -5.07 -7.88 -18.32
CA GLY A 638 -3.86 -8.43 -18.90
C GLY A 638 -3.93 -9.97 -18.99
N ALA A 639 -3.56 -10.54 -20.13
CA ALA A 639 -3.60 -11.99 -20.30
C ALA A 639 -2.42 -12.72 -19.63
N VAL A 640 -1.35 -11.97 -19.28
CA VAL A 640 -0.21 -12.50 -18.50
C VAL A 640 -0.14 -11.88 -17.11
N ASP A 641 -1.30 -11.52 -16.55
CA ASP A 641 -1.45 -10.98 -15.20
C ASP A 641 -0.94 -11.98 -14.16
N ASN A 642 0.06 -11.57 -13.40
CA ASN A 642 0.75 -12.36 -12.36
C ASN A 642 0.24 -12.06 -10.94
N THR A 643 -0.73 -11.15 -10.79
CA THR A 643 -1.31 -10.72 -9.52
C THR A 643 -2.74 -11.20 -9.38
N VAL A 644 -3.62 -10.80 -10.29
CA VAL A 644 -4.98 -11.34 -10.42
C VAL A 644 -5.01 -12.19 -11.68
N LEU A 645 -4.92 -13.49 -11.52
CA LEU A 645 -4.78 -14.42 -12.62
C LEU A 645 -5.91 -14.26 -13.67
N TRP A 646 -5.56 -14.37 -14.93
CA TRP A 646 -6.52 -14.31 -16.05
C TRP A 646 -7.73 -15.24 -15.90
N GLN A 647 -7.54 -16.35 -15.19
CA GLN A 647 -8.56 -17.31 -14.80
C GLN A 647 -9.79 -16.66 -14.15
N HIS A 648 -9.62 -15.59 -13.35
CA HIS A 648 -10.73 -14.89 -12.71
C HIS A 648 -11.74 -14.39 -13.75
N SER A 649 -11.28 -13.58 -14.69
CA SER A 649 -12.16 -13.03 -15.74
C SER A 649 -12.71 -14.09 -16.68
N LEU A 650 -11.89 -15.07 -17.09
CA LEU A 650 -12.34 -16.12 -18.01
C LEU A 650 -13.47 -16.97 -17.40
N ASN A 651 -13.37 -17.33 -16.12
CA ASN A 651 -14.43 -18.08 -15.44
C ASN A 651 -15.71 -17.25 -15.28
N PHE A 652 -15.58 -15.95 -15.00
CA PHE A 652 -16.75 -15.06 -14.91
C PHE A 652 -17.46 -14.91 -16.26
N VAL A 653 -16.68 -14.69 -17.33
CA VAL A 653 -17.21 -14.65 -18.71
C VAL A 653 -17.91 -15.97 -19.07
N GLN A 654 -17.30 -17.13 -18.76
CA GLN A 654 -17.88 -18.43 -19.02
C GLN A 654 -19.19 -18.64 -18.23
N GLU A 655 -19.25 -18.17 -16.96
CA GLU A 655 -20.47 -18.23 -16.18
C GLU A 655 -21.58 -17.33 -16.78
N CYS A 656 -21.23 -16.12 -17.23
CA CYS A 656 -22.16 -15.23 -17.92
C CYS A 656 -22.73 -15.89 -19.21
N ILE A 657 -21.89 -16.56 -19.99
CA ILE A 657 -22.32 -17.31 -21.18
C ILE A 657 -23.32 -18.41 -20.78
N ARG A 658 -23.02 -19.18 -19.74
CA ARG A 658 -23.89 -20.26 -19.25
C ARG A 658 -25.23 -19.76 -18.74
N GLN A 659 -25.26 -18.59 -18.11
CA GLN A 659 -26.45 -17.94 -17.58
C GLN A 659 -27.15 -17.01 -18.59
N GLN A 660 -26.64 -16.92 -19.86
CA GLN A 660 -27.15 -16.05 -20.92
C GLN A 660 -27.14 -14.56 -20.55
N VAL A 661 -26.22 -14.13 -19.67
CA VAL A 661 -26.00 -12.74 -19.29
C VAL A 661 -24.93 -12.13 -20.22
N GLN A 662 -25.23 -10.96 -20.79
CA GLN A 662 -24.32 -10.29 -21.72
C GLN A 662 -23.37 -9.36 -20.97
N LEU A 663 -22.09 -9.38 -21.35
CA LEU A 663 -21.04 -8.44 -20.94
C LEU A 663 -20.05 -8.21 -22.07
N ASP A 664 -19.27 -7.13 -21.97
CA ASP A 664 -18.17 -6.86 -22.87
C ASP A 664 -16.84 -7.26 -22.19
N TYR A 665 -15.94 -7.85 -22.96
CA TYR A 665 -14.65 -8.29 -22.46
C TYR A 665 -13.52 -7.90 -23.42
N PHE A 666 -12.44 -7.31 -22.85
CA PHE A 666 -11.28 -6.90 -23.65
C PHE A 666 -9.96 -7.32 -22.97
N PRO A 667 -9.27 -8.35 -23.48
CA PRO A 667 -7.95 -8.73 -23.00
C PRO A 667 -6.84 -7.84 -23.58
N TYR A 668 -5.82 -7.58 -22.77
CA TYR A 668 -4.53 -7.01 -23.18
C TYR A 668 -3.52 -8.16 -23.25
N PRO A 669 -3.20 -8.68 -24.45
CA PRO A 669 -2.61 -10.02 -24.61
C PRO A 669 -1.22 -10.21 -24.01
N ILE A 670 -0.42 -9.12 -23.90
CA ILE A 670 0.95 -9.15 -23.37
C ILE A 670 1.12 -8.32 -22.09
N ALA A 671 0.03 -7.76 -21.57
CA ALA A 671 0.10 -6.97 -20.34
C ALA A 671 -0.01 -7.87 -19.10
N GLU A 672 0.76 -7.52 -18.09
CA GLU A 672 0.62 -8.01 -16.71
C GLU A 672 -0.55 -7.31 -16.00
N HIS A 673 -0.54 -7.31 -14.66
CA HIS A 673 -1.60 -6.69 -13.86
C HIS A 673 -1.82 -5.21 -14.17
N ASN A 674 -0.76 -4.48 -14.47
CA ASN A 674 -0.83 -3.09 -14.87
C ASN A 674 -0.52 -2.93 -16.37
N VAL A 675 -1.32 -2.12 -17.05
CA VAL A 675 -1.10 -1.73 -18.44
C VAL A 675 -0.33 -0.41 -18.47
N TYR A 676 0.76 -0.33 -19.21
CA TYR A 676 1.67 0.83 -19.22
C TYR A 676 1.80 1.47 -20.61
N GLY A 677 2.39 2.67 -20.64
CA GLY A 677 2.77 3.37 -21.87
C GLY A 677 1.60 3.66 -22.80
N LYS A 678 1.77 3.39 -24.09
CA LYS A 678 0.74 3.60 -25.12
C LYS A 678 -0.45 2.67 -24.97
N ASP A 679 -0.23 1.45 -24.48
CA ASP A 679 -1.33 0.49 -24.24
C ASP A 679 -2.25 1.01 -23.13
N ARG A 680 -1.72 1.74 -22.14
CA ARG A 680 -2.54 2.40 -21.13
C ARG A 680 -3.37 3.55 -21.73
N VAL A 681 -2.84 4.29 -22.71
CA VAL A 681 -3.64 5.31 -23.44
C VAL A 681 -4.81 4.64 -24.15
N HIS A 682 -4.57 3.50 -24.83
CA HIS A 682 -5.61 2.71 -25.46
C HIS A 682 -6.66 2.23 -24.44
N LEU A 683 -6.20 1.69 -23.30
CA LEU A 683 -7.08 1.24 -22.21
C LEU A 683 -7.98 2.38 -21.73
N MET A 684 -7.39 3.54 -21.40
CA MET A 684 -8.17 4.65 -20.83
C MET A 684 -9.12 5.29 -21.84
N ASN A 685 -8.77 5.28 -23.13
CA ASN A 685 -9.71 5.63 -24.22
C ASN A 685 -10.87 4.64 -24.27
N LYS A 686 -10.60 3.33 -24.17
CA LYS A 686 -11.65 2.30 -24.19
C LYS A 686 -12.60 2.45 -22.97
N VAL A 687 -12.05 2.69 -21.79
CA VAL A 687 -12.84 2.98 -20.57
C VAL A 687 -13.73 4.21 -20.79
N THR A 688 -13.14 5.29 -21.32
CA THR A 688 -13.86 6.55 -21.57
C THR A 688 -15.01 6.36 -22.56
N LEU A 689 -14.72 5.77 -23.73
CA LEU A 689 -15.73 5.54 -24.77
C LEU A 689 -16.85 4.63 -24.26
N TYR A 690 -16.55 3.66 -23.42
CA TYR A 690 -17.58 2.79 -22.86
C TYR A 690 -18.59 3.54 -22.00
N PHE A 691 -18.14 4.52 -21.22
CA PHE A 691 -19.04 5.42 -20.49
C PHE A 691 -19.78 6.37 -21.43
N ASP A 692 -19.10 6.97 -22.41
CA ASP A 692 -19.74 7.90 -23.35
C ASP A 692 -20.86 7.23 -24.18
N ASP A 693 -20.68 5.95 -24.53
CA ASP A 693 -21.65 5.22 -25.35
C ASP A 693 -22.81 4.64 -24.53
N ASN A 694 -22.65 4.42 -23.23
CA ASN A 694 -23.62 3.66 -22.45
C ASN A 694 -24.18 4.37 -21.21
N LEU A 695 -23.58 5.47 -20.72
CA LEU A 695 -24.02 6.21 -19.55
C LEU A 695 -24.60 7.57 -19.93
#